data_f39713460e70adab79f1a362b028db5d
#
_entry.id   f39713460e70adab79f1a362b028db5d
#
_cell.length_a   1.000
_cell.length_b   1.000
_cell.length_c   1.000
_cell.angle_alpha   90.00
_cell.angle_beta   90.00
_cell.angle_gamma   90.00
#
_symmetry.space_group_name_H-M   'P 1'
#
loop_
_entity.id
_entity.type
_entity.pdbx_description
1 polymer ?
#
loop_
_entity_poly.entity_id
_entity_poly.type
_entity_poly.pdbx_seq_one_letter_code
_entity_poly.pdbx_strand_id
1 'polypeptide(L)'
;MQPDKRTCKLLLKELRQCLPVPASLYDLSGGLLGCTDQEKLPLLEQLHKLYISASKDEAILRACGGACYALKDSAGEVGCYLLLLNAAQHPEYQSIVETLAELCFSNQALLEQQYTDSNDRLSFVYQLLSPGLETDDTIASRAAKLNYNSFLPRCAMIFLLADVNDDVNLTVSEEANRHLLQIIQETPEYNKNDFGDFLTNRQFILFKTTPDGDFETRRAYLTRYIEAILAEDSLQKKTIVYVGVGTVYQDLTQMRESYQEAQFVIKNLPVLDSPRQLGFVEDYTFDYLMSLLPAKQQHRHFEPLAEKIRAVSYLSETLKALVAQDCNLTHCARQLGIHRNTMRQRYTKLIETTGLDPLHSTNDMLTARQCAVYLNRKTVFHAGIIIQSNSDLHRGARRFSTLLEEKSGNTMSVEVLNVGLTGNNASLLDLLVNGTIDFIVIDPEPLTAYIGDKIAALNLPHIFDSYEEAYDLLNGPVGETLIAPMKDARLVNLGVFTMGWRYLSFREPVTKPEQMRGKRIRTMFKPLVQKYMDFLGAQPIPISYDNIMPALADNLVDAQENPYVNFKDMHFYDHHSFILEENSFLSTAMLITSQSLWNTLSADQQQIITEAAKETTQWQWRQTRQHNADVRERLIRKYGVQVYQPTPEEDALWREQAEAFKTASAYQDVLQLIDAAREERRHGSYPQNGL
;
A
#
# COMPACT_ATOMS: atom_id res chain seq x y z
N MET A 1 -13.43 -32.65 -3.36
CA MET A 1 -14.30 -31.43 -3.36
C MET A 1 -14.05 -30.68 -4.66
N GLN A 2 -15.08 -30.26 -5.40
CA GLN A 2 -14.84 -29.42 -6.58
C GLN A 2 -14.38 -28.03 -6.10
N PRO A 3 -13.27 -27.49 -6.64
CA PRO A 3 -12.83 -26.16 -6.27
C PRO A 3 -13.85 -25.10 -6.70
N ASP A 4 -14.04 -24.09 -5.87
CA ASP A 4 -14.91 -22.97 -6.20
C ASP A 4 -14.34 -22.10 -7.33
N LYS A 5 -15.17 -21.21 -7.91
CA LYS A 5 -14.74 -20.33 -9.01
C LYS A 5 -13.59 -19.39 -8.61
N ARG A 6 -13.46 -19.06 -7.32
CA ARG A 6 -12.42 -18.17 -6.81
C ARG A 6 -11.08 -18.91 -6.75
N THR A 7 -11.09 -20.11 -6.21
CA THR A 7 -9.91 -21.00 -6.16
C THR A 7 -9.42 -21.33 -7.58
N CYS A 8 -10.33 -21.62 -8.50
CA CYS A 8 -9.99 -21.84 -9.90
C CYS A 8 -9.36 -20.61 -10.56
N LYS A 9 -9.90 -19.41 -10.33
CA LYS A 9 -9.33 -18.16 -10.82
C LYS A 9 -7.96 -17.87 -10.20
N LEU A 10 -7.80 -18.11 -8.90
CA LEU A 10 -6.54 -17.93 -8.21
C LEU A 10 -5.48 -18.86 -8.77
N LEU A 11 -5.79 -20.16 -8.88
CA LEU A 11 -4.87 -21.14 -9.45
C LEU A 11 -4.46 -20.80 -10.88
N LEU A 12 -5.40 -20.41 -11.73
CA LEU A 12 -5.10 -20.01 -13.12
C LEU A 12 -4.26 -18.71 -13.16
N LYS A 13 -4.49 -17.79 -12.25
CA LYS A 13 -3.69 -16.56 -12.12
C LYS A 13 -2.25 -16.89 -11.73
N GLU A 14 -2.06 -17.73 -10.71
CA GLU A 14 -0.74 -18.17 -10.25
C GLU A 14 -0.02 -18.98 -11.35
N LEU A 15 -0.72 -19.91 -12.01
CA LEU A 15 -0.18 -20.67 -13.14
C LEU A 15 0.25 -19.76 -14.30
N ARG A 16 -0.51 -18.73 -14.63
CA ARG A 16 -0.15 -17.76 -15.67
C ARG A 16 1.15 -17.02 -15.36
N GLN A 17 1.43 -16.80 -14.09
CA GLN A 17 2.66 -16.13 -13.64
C GLN A 17 3.87 -17.07 -13.60
N CYS A 18 3.63 -18.36 -13.34
CA CYS A 18 4.68 -19.36 -13.12
C CYS A 18 5.05 -20.16 -14.37
N LEU A 19 4.09 -20.36 -15.28
CA LEU A 19 4.27 -21.20 -16.45
C LEU A 19 4.14 -20.38 -17.73
N PRO A 20 5.15 -20.37 -18.59
CA PRO A 20 5.12 -19.64 -19.87
C PRO A 20 4.27 -20.36 -20.94
N VAL A 21 3.32 -21.18 -20.53
CA VAL A 21 2.49 -21.99 -21.42
C VAL A 21 1.01 -21.74 -21.14
N PRO A 22 0.14 -21.75 -22.19
CA PRO A 22 -1.30 -21.63 -22.01
C PRO A 22 -1.86 -22.82 -21.23
N ALA A 23 -2.76 -22.53 -20.29
CA ALA A 23 -3.41 -23.51 -19.43
C ALA A 23 -4.93 -23.34 -19.42
N SER A 24 -5.67 -24.43 -19.30
CA SER A 24 -7.12 -24.44 -19.06
C SER A 24 -7.49 -25.45 -17.99
N LEU A 25 -8.48 -25.08 -17.17
CA LEU A 25 -8.96 -25.87 -16.05
C LEU A 25 -10.38 -26.38 -16.36
N TYR A 26 -10.60 -27.67 -16.13
CA TYR A 26 -11.87 -28.33 -16.40
C TYR A 26 -12.38 -29.06 -15.15
N ASP A 27 -13.69 -29.07 -14.94
CA ASP A 27 -14.32 -29.89 -13.91
C ASP A 27 -14.32 -31.39 -14.30
N LEU A 28 -14.78 -32.23 -13.37
CA LEU A 28 -14.82 -33.68 -13.58
C LEU A 28 -15.78 -34.11 -14.70
N SER A 29 -16.77 -33.28 -15.07
CA SER A 29 -17.70 -33.50 -16.15
C SER A 29 -17.18 -33.00 -17.51
N GLY A 30 -16.05 -32.32 -17.53
CA GLY A 30 -15.43 -31.73 -18.71
C GLY A 30 -15.87 -30.29 -19.00
N GLY A 31 -16.58 -29.65 -18.06
CA GLY A 31 -16.93 -28.23 -18.14
C GLY A 31 -15.73 -27.34 -17.91
N LEU A 32 -15.54 -26.31 -18.75
CA LEU A 32 -14.47 -25.34 -18.62
C LEU A 32 -14.68 -24.47 -17.37
N LEU A 33 -13.72 -24.49 -16.44
CA LEU A 33 -13.69 -23.64 -15.25
C LEU A 33 -12.94 -22.32 -15.49
N GLY A 34 -11.98 -22.30 -16.42
CA GLY A 34 -11.27 -21.12 -16.83
C GLY A 34 -10.00 -21.41 -17.64
N CYS A 35 -9.34 -20.37 -18.15
CA CYS A 35 -8.06 -20.49 -18.87
C CYS A 35 -7.16 -19.28 -18.63
N THR A 36 -5.84 -19.46 -18.85
CA THR A 36 -4.83 -18.40 -18.71
C THR A 36 -4.70 -17.54 -19.95
N ASP A 37 -5.08 -18.03 -21.13
CA ASP A 37 -4.93 -17.37 -22.42
C ASP A 37 -6.17 -17.62 -23.28
N GLN A 38 -6.99 -16.58 -23.46
CA GLN A 38 -8.24 -16.63 -24.20
C GLN A 38 -8.03 -16.87 -25.71
N GLU A 39 -6.94 -16.40 -26.29
CA GLU A 39 -6.63 -16.58 -27.71
C GLU A 39 -6.27 -18.04 -28.02
N LYS A 40 -5.71 -18.76 -27.07
CA LYS A 40 -5.34 -20.18 -27.17
C LYS A 40 -6.44 -21.14 -26.72
N LEU A 41 -7.55 -20.62 -26.19
CA LEU A 41 -8.65 -21.45 -25.69
C LEU A 41 -9.21 -22.44 -26.73
N PRO A 42 -9.42 -22.06 -28.00
CA PRO A 42 -9.91 -23.03 -28.99
C PRO A 42 -8.99 -24.23 -29.18
N LEU A 43 -7.69 -24.03 -29.11
CA LEU A 43 -6.70 -25.11 -29.23
C LEU A 43 -6.68 -26.00 -27.98
N LEU A 44 -6.80 -25.40 -26.78
CA LEU A 44 -6.91 -26.11 -25.51
C LEU A 44 -8.20 -26.94 -25.45
N GLU A 45 -9.32 -26.43 -25.96
CA GLU A 45 -10.57 -27.18 -26.07
C GLU A 45 -10.48 -28.36 -27.05
N GLN A 46 -9.75 -28.21 -28.16
CA GLN A 46 -9.48 -29.32 -29.07
C GLN A 46 -8.66 -30.42 -28.41
N LEU A 47 -7.61 -30.07 -27.69
CA LEU A 47 -6.80 -31.02 -26.92
C LEU A 47 -7.62 -31.71 -25.82
N HIS A 48 -8.50 -30.99 -25.15
CA HIS A 48 -9.40 -31.53 -24.14
C HIS A 48 -10.39 -32.54 -24.75
N LYS A 49 -10.99 -32.22 -25.91
CA LYS A 49 -11.85 -33.16 -26.62
C LYS A 49 -11.12 -34.44 -27.06
N LEU A 50 -9.88 -34.30 -27.52
CA LEU A 50 -9.03 -35.44 -27.85
C LEU A 50 -8.74 -36.31 -26.62
N TYR A 51 -8.39 -35.69 -25.49
CA TYR A 51 -8.13 -36.40 -24.23
C TYR A 51 -9.37 -37.18 -23.75
N ILE A 52 -10.54 -36.56 -23.75
CA ILE A 52 -11.79 -37.23 -23.35
C ILE A 52 -12.15 -38.36 -24.32
N SER A 53 -12.07 -38.13 -25.66
CA SER A 53 -12.40 -39.13 -26.68
C SER A 53 -11.45 -40.34 -26.66
N ALA A 54 -10.21 -40.13 -26.21
CA ALA A 54 -9.20 -41.20 -26.06
C ALA A 54 -9.23 -41.88 -24.67
N SER A 55 -10.35 -41.82 -23.97
CA SER A 55 -10.51 -42.44 -22.65
C SER A 55 -9.46 -41.96 -21.63
N LYS A 56 -9.04 -40.69 -21.73
CA LYS A 56 -8.04 -40.04 -20.89
C LYS A 56 -6.62 -40.63 -21.05
N ASP A 57 -6.25 -41.03 -22.25
CA ASP A 57 -4.92 -41.52 -22.59
C ASP A 57 -3.92 -40.36 -22.70
N GLU A 58 -2.99 -40.27 -21.73
CA GLU A 58 -1.95 -39.24 -21.68
C GLU A 58 -0.94 -39.35 -22.85
N ALA A 59 -0.75 -40.52 -23.44
CA ALA A 59 0.19 -40.70 -24.54
C ALA A 59 -0.25 -39.91 -25.78
N ILE A 60 -1.54 -39.82 -26.03
CA ILE A 60 -2.13 -39.04 -27.12
C ILE A 60 -1.94 -37.54 -26.88
N LEU A 61 -2.14 -37.08 -25.66
CA LEU A 61 -1.89 -35.67 -25.31
C LEU A 61 -0.42 -35.28 -25.51
N ARG A 62 0.49 -36.10 -25.05
CA ARG A 62 1.95 -35.86 -25.20
C ARG A 62 2.34 -35.85 -26.69
N ALA A 63 1.75 -36.71 -27.51
CA ALA A 63 1.98 -36.69 -28.97
C ALA A 63 1.51 -35.40 -29.63
N CYS A 64 0.51 -34.72 -29.06
CA CYS A 64 0.01 -33.42 -29.50
C CYS A 64 0.67 -32.20 -28.80
N GLY A 65 1.71 -32.43 -28.00
CA GLY A 65 2.42 -31.38 -27.27
C GLY A 65 1.74 -30.94 -25.98
N GLY A 66 0.63 -31.56 -25.58
CA GLY A 66 -0.11 -31.22 -24.36
C GLY A 66 0.26 -32.09 -23.15
N ALA A 67 -0.04 -31.59 -21.96
CA ALA A 67 -0.01 -32.37 -20.72
C ALA A 67 -1.29 -32.13 -19.91
N CYS A 68 -1.78 -33.14 -19.22
CA CYS A 68 -2.96 -33.05 -18.37
C CYS A 68 -2.62 -33.53 -16.96
N TYR A 69 -3.00 -32.74 -15.97
CA TYR A 69 -2.77 -33.03 -14.56
C TYR A 69 -4.10 -33.15 -13.83
N ALA A 70 -4.28 -34.27 -13.12
CA ALA A 70 -5.42 -34.43 -12.21
C ALA A 70 -5.09 -33.73 -10.88
N LEU A 71 -5.80 -32.67 -10.57
CA LEU A 71 -5.59 -31.88 -9.36
C LEU A 71 -6.41 -32.47 -8.21
N LYS A 72 -5.73 -32.80 -7.11
CA LYS A 72 -6.31 -33.44 -5.93
C LYS A 72 -6.52 -32.45 -4.81
N ASP A 73 -7.58 -32.62 -4.03
CA ASP A 73 -7.82 -31.88 -2.80
C ASP A 73 -6.98 -32.43 -1.63
N SER A 74 -7.09 -31.79 -0.46
CA SER A 74 -6.39 -32.22 0.77
C SER A 74 -6.75 -33.61 1.26
N ALA A 75 -7.85 -34.22 0.77
CA ALA A 75 -8.24 -35.60 1.04
C ALA A 75 -7.67 -36.57 -0.01
N GLY A 76 -6.96 -36.07 -1.03
CA GLY A 76 -6.37 -36.85 -2.11
C GLY A 76 -7.36 -37.21 -3.23
N GLU A 77 -8.58 -36.67 -3.20
CA GLU A 77 -9.58 -36.89 -4.25
C GLU A 77 -9.44 -35.88 -5.40
N VAL A 78 -9.57 -36.35 -6.63
CA VAL A 78 -9.49 -35.51 -7.84
C VAL A 78 -10.68 -34.54 -7.87
N GLY A 79 -10.40 -33.23 -7.82
CA GLY A 79 -11.42 -32.17 -7.87
C GLY A 79 -11.61 -31.57 -9.26
N CYS A 80 -10.56 -31.52 -10.07
CA CYS A 80 -10.58 -30.96 -11.43
C CYS A 80 -9.36 -31.43 -12.25
N TYR A 81 -9.35 -31.09 -13.55
CA TYR A 81 -8.24 -31.39 -14.46
C TYR A 81 -7.65 -30.08 -15.00
N LEU A 82 -6.32 -29.98 -14.98
CA LEU A 82 -5.56 -28.89 -15.62
C LEU A 82 -4.91 -29.41 -16.90
N LEU A 83 -5.17 -28.75 -18.01
CA LEU A 83 -4.57 -29.01 -19.31
C LEU A 83 -3.59 -27.89 -19.68
N LEU A 84 -2.35 -28.27 -19.99
CA LEU A 84 -1.30 -27.36 -20.46
C LEU A 84 -1.00 -27.61 -21.93
N LEU A 85 -0.82 -26.51 -22.69
CA LEU A 85 -0.35 -26.56 -24.08
C LEU A 85 1.17 -26.45 -24.11
N ASN A 86 1.84 -27.19 -25.01
CA ASN A 86 3.29 -27.22 -25.17
C ASN A 86 4.10 -27.67 -23.93
N ALA A 87 3.48 -28.44 -23.07
CA ALA A 87 4.10 -28.89 -21.80
C ALA A 87 4.64 -30.33 -21.84
N ALA A 88 4.45 -31.05 -22.94
CA ALA A 88 4.83 -32.49 -23.04
C ALA A 88 6.33 -32.76 -22.86
N GLN A 89 7.20 -31.77 -23.08
CA GLN A 89 8.66 -31.87 -22.94
C GLN A 89 9.18 -31.31 -21.61
N HIS A 90 8.29 -30.90 -20.71
CA HIS A 90 8.61 -30.20 -19.46
C HIS A 90 8.07 -30.96 -18.24
N PRO A 91 8.68 -32.10 -17.85
CA PRO A 91 8.22 -32.89 -16.71
C PRO A 91 8.27 -32.10 -15.38
N GLU A 92 9.11 -31.08 -15.30
CA GLU A 92 9.21 -30.17 -14.15
C GLU A 92 7.91 -29.39 -13.86
N TYR A 93 7.05 -29.18 -14.87
CA TYR A 93 5.77 -28.49 -14.68
C TYR A 93 4.81 -29.30 -13.79
N GLN A 94 4.93 -30.61 -13.74
CA GLN A 94 4.10 -31.44 -12.87
C GLN A 94 4.26 -31.06 -11.40
N SER A 95 5.49 -30.93 -10.91
CA SER A 95 5.78 -30.57 -9.53
C SER A 95 5.25 -29.17 -9.19
N ILE A 96 5.41 -28.22 -10.11
CA ILE A 96 4.90 -26.84 -9.94
C ILE A 96 3.36 -26.84 -9.87
N VAL A 97 2.69 -27.55 -10.77
CA VAL A 97 1.23 -27.62 -10.83
C VAL A 97 0.68 -28.32 -9.58
N GLU A 98 1.24 -29.44 -9.17
CA GLU A 98 0.82 -30.16 -7.98
C GLU A 98 0.99 -29.31 -6.72
N THR A 99 2.14 -28.65 -6.56
CA THR A 99 2.41 -27.78 -5.41
C THR A 99 1.45 -26.57 -5.36
N LEU A 100 1.21 -25.90 -6.50
CA LEU A 100 0.30 -24.76 -6.55
C LEU A 100 -1.16 -25.18 -6.32
N ALA A 101 -1.57 -26.34 -6.86
CA ALA A 101 -2.90 -26.88 -6.63
C ALA A 101 -3.11 -27.25 -5.15
N GLU A 102 -2.14 -27.91 -4.54
CA GLU A 102 -2.18 -28.28 -3.14
C GLU A 102 -2.26 -27.05 -2.22
N LEU A 103 -1.45 -26.01 -2.50
CA LEU A 103 -1.51 -24.72 -1.80
C LEU A 103 -2.87 -24.03 -1.98
N CYS A 104 -3.38 -23.96 -3.19
CA CYS A 104 -4.66 -23.30 -3.47
C CYS A 104 -5.83 -24.02 -2.83
N PHE A 105 -5.81 -25.36 -2.80
CA PHE A 105 -6.92 -26.17 -2.26
C PHE A 105 -6.84 -26.39 -0.76
N SER A 106 -5.66 -26.55 -0.18
CA SER A 106 -5.48 -26.68 1.28
C SER A 106 -5.78 -25.39 2.03
N ASN A 107 -5.48 -24.24 1.41
CA ASN A 107 -5.77 -22.94 1.98
C ASN A 107 -7.23 -22.49 1.79
N GLN A 108 -8.01 -23.16 0.95
CA GLN A 108 -9.42 -22.79 0.73
C GLN A 108 -10.21 -22.78 2.03
N ALA A 109 -10.06 -23.78 2.87
CA ALA A 109 -10.79 -23.91 4.14
C ALA A 109 -10.27 -22.97 5.24
N LEU A 110 -8.96 -22.69 5.29
CA LEU A 110 -8.34 -21.78 6.26
C LEU A 110 -8.51 -20.31 5.86
N LEU A 111 -8.42 -20.01 4.57
CA LEU A 111 -8.67 -18.66 4.02
C LEU A 111 -10.15 -18.28 4.06
N GLU A 112 -11.06 -19.23 3.96
CA GLU A 112 -12.50 -18.98 4.10
C GLU A 112 -12.88 -18.56 5.53
N GLN A 113 -12.16 -19.01 6.57
CA GLN A 113 -12.50 -18.70 7.97
C GLN A 113 -11.77 -17.49 8.58
N GLN A 114 -10.58 -17.13 8.16
CA GLN A 114 -9.79 -16.06 8.81
C GLN A 114 -9.57 -14.80 7.98
N TYR A 115 -9.55 -14.90 6.64
CA TYR A 115 -9.26 -13.78 5.74
C TYR A 115 -10.50 -13.13 5.10
N THR A 116 -11.63 -13.82 5.11
CA THR A 116 -12.83 -13.38 4.41
C THR A 116 -13.46 -12.15 5.04
N ASP A 117 -13.48 -12.04 6.37
CA ASP A 117 -14.26 -10.98 7.02
C ASP A 117 -13.59 -9.59 7.03
N SER A 118 -12.31 -9.48 7.34
CA SER A 118 -11.70 -8.14 7.50
C SER A 118 -11.20 -7.55 6.17
N ASN A 119 -10.55 -8.32 5.32
CA ASN A 119 -10.06 -7.82 4.02
C ASN A 119 -11.21 -7.54 3.04
N ASP A 120 -12.28 -8.33 3.06
CA ASP A 120 -13.44 -8.09 2.21
C ASP A 120 -14.23 -6.85 2.68
N ARG A 121 -14.31 -6.59 4.00
CA ARG A 121 -14.92 -5.36 4.56
C ARG A 121 -14.13 -4.13 4.18
N LEU A 122 -12.83 -4.15 4.42
CA LEU A 122 -11.93 -3.05 4.11
C LEU A 122 -11.96 -2.75 2.60
N SER A 123 -11.83 -3.77 1.75
CA SER A 123 -11.95 -3.65 0.30
C SER A 123 -13.31 -3.08 -0.13
N PHE A 124 -14.41 -3.42 0.59
CA PHE A 124 -15.73 -2.87 0.31
C PHE A 124 -15.85 -1.40 0.72
N VAL A 125 -15.30 -1.00 1.89
CA VAL A 125 -15.23 0.41 2.30
C VAL A 125 -14.56 1.26 1.24
N TYR A 126 -13.41 0.81 0.71
CA TYR A 126 -12.70 1.58 -0.32
C TYR A 126 -13.41 1.61 -1.67
N GLN A 127 -14.08 0.54 -2.03
CA GLN A 127 -14.93 0.53 -3.21
C GLN A 127 -15.99 1.63 -3.16
N LEU A 128 -16.64 1.80 -2.01
CA LEU A 128 -17.61 2.87 -1.79
C LEU A 128 -16.99 4.28 -1.88
N LEU A 129 -15.69 4.41 -1.57
CA LEU A 129 -14.98 5.69 -1.58
C LEU A 129 -14.34 6.03 -2.94
N SER A 130 -14.16 5.05 -3.81
CA SER A 130 -13.44 5.20 -5.10
C SER A 130 -14.34 5.72 -6.22
N PRO A 131 -13.86 6.64 -7.09
CA PRO A 131 -14.65 7.13 -8.21
C PRO A 131 -14.79 6.09 -9.32
N GLY A 132 -16.03 5.79 -9.73
CA GLY A 132 -16.34 5.24 -11.06
C GLY A 132 -15.90 3.80 -11.36
N LEU A 133 -15.55 3.01 -10.36
CA LEU A 133 -15.04 1.65 -10.59
C LEU A 133 -16.13 0.58 -10.77
N GLU A 134 -17.36 0.80 -10.33
CA GLU A 134 -18.42 -0.21 -10.42
C GLU A 134 -19.82 0.40 -10.58
N THR A 135 -20.73 -0.39 -11.17
CA THR A 135 -22.15 -0.04 -11.29
C THR A 135 -22.89 -0.26 -9.96
N ASP A 136 -24.03 0.40 -9.77
CA ASP A 136 -24.90 0.27 -8.59
C ASP A 136 -25.24 -1.20 -8.27
N ASP A 137 -25.45 -2.03 -9.28
CA ASP A 137 -25.72 -3.46 -9.14
C ASP A 137 -24.55 -4.24 -8.49
N THR A 138 -23.32 -3.82 -8.76
CA THR A 138 -22.11 -4.44 -8.19
C THR A 138 -21.94 -4.11 -6.72
N ILE A 139 -22.21 -2.87 -6.31
CA ILE A 139 -22.18 -2.43 -4.90
C ILE A 139 -23.24 -3.17 -4.08
N ALA A 140 -24.49 -3.22 -4.58
CA ALA A 140 -25.59 -3.91 -3.92
C ALA A 140 -25.33 -5.42 -3.79
N SER A 141 -24.80 -6.06 -4.85
CA SER A 141 -24.43 -7.49 -4.83
C SER A 141 -23.34 -7.79 -3.81
N ARG A 142 -22.34 -6.90 -3.68
CA ARG A 142 -21.24 -7.08 -2.74
C ARG A 142 -21.68 -6.82 -1.29
N ALA A 143 -22.52 -5.80 -1.07
CA ALA A 143 -23.12 -5.54 0.23
C ALA A 143 -23.93 -6.76 0.72
N ALA A 144 -24.74 -7.36 -0.17
CA ALA A 144 -25.51 -8.56 0.13
C ALA A 144 -24.63 -9.76 0.52
N LYS A 145 -23.49 -9.96 -0.16
CA LYS A 145 -22.51 -11.02 0.19
C LYS A 145 -21.89 -10.80 1.58
N LEU A 146 -21.73 -9.54 2.00
CA LEU A 146 -21.24 -9.17 3.32
C LEU A 146 -22.37 -9.06 4.37
N ASN A 147 -23.59 -9.44 4.02
CA ASN A 147 -24.79 -9.36 4.84
C ASN A 147 -25.17 -7.93 5.28
N TYR A 148 -24.84 -6.91 4.48
CA TYR A 148 -25.29 -5.53 4.70
C TYR A 148 -26.53 -5.23 3.87
N ASN A 149 -27.52 -4.60 4.48
CA ASN A 149 -28.70 -4.11 3.78
C ASN A 149 -28.37 -2.77 3.09
N SER A 150 -28.43 -2.72 1.77
CA SER A 150 -28.06 -1.55 0.94
C SER A 150 -29.05 -0.39 1.05
N PHE A 151 -30.27 -0.63 1.51
CA PHE A 151 -31.38 0.34 1.50
C PHE A 151 -31.67 0.96 2.88
N LEU A 152 -30.79 0.80 3.84
CA LEU A 152 -30.92 1.49 5.12
C LEU A 152 -30.30 2.89 5.06
N PRO A 153 -30.95 3.89 5.67
CA PRO A 153 -30.37 5.24 5.74
C PRO A 153 -29.05 5.20 6.54
N ARG A 154 -27.99 5.77 5.95
CA ARG A 154 -26.65 5.81 6.53
C ARG A 154 -25.95 7.14 6.33
N CYS A 155 -24.99 7.42 7.20
CA CYS A 155 -24.00 8.47 6.98
C CYS A 155 -22.58 7.93 7.18
N ALA A 156 -21.62 8.60 6.61
CA ALA A 156 -20.21 8.41 6.95
C ALA A 156 -19.86 9.22 8.20
N MET A 157 -19.20 8.57 9.15
CA MET A 157 -18.59 9.21 10.31
C MET A 157 -17.08 8.97 10.24
N ILE A 158 -16.29 10.01 10.44
CA ILE A 158 -14.85 9.89 10.51
C ILE A 158 -14.39 10.21 11.93
N PHE A 159 -13.69 9.27 12.53
CA PHE A 159 -13.02 9.42 13.83
C PHE A 159 -11.55 9.68 13.57
N LEU A 160 -11.05 10.85 13.96
CA LEU A 160 -9.65 11.22 13.84
C LEU A 160 -9.00 11.21 15.22
N LEU A 161 -8.00 10.38 15.40
CA LEU A 161 -7.19 10.27 16.61
C LEU A 161 -6.05 11.29 16.56
N ALA A 162 -6.02 12.22 17.51
CA ALA A 162 -4.96 13.20 17.69
C ALA A 162 -4.27 13.00 19.06
N ASP A 163 -2.95 13.23 19.12
CA ASP A 163 -2.21 13.16 20.37
C ASP A 163 -2.39 14.45 21.18
N VAL A 164 -2.49 14.34 22.50
CA VAL A 164 -2.64 15.49 23.42
C VAL A 164 -1.42 16.43 23.39
N ASN A 165 -0.24 15.91 23.05
CA ASN A 165 1.03 16.66 23.08
C ASN A 165 1.52 17.16 21.72
N ASP A 166 0.73 17.01 20.66
CA ASP A 166 1.07 17.46 19.30
C ASP A 166 2.42 16.91 18.77
N ASP A 167 2.90 15.80 19.35
CA ASP A 167 4.13 15.15 18.93
C ASP A 167 3.86 14.28 17.71
N VAL A 168 4.09 14.85 16.53
CA VAL A 168 3.83 14.27 15.21
C VAL A 168 4.54 12.91 14.99
N ASN A 169 5.46 12.56 15.89
CA ASN A 169 6.29 11.35 15.81
C ASN A 169 5.75 10.15 16.61
N LEU A 170 4.73 10.31 17.44
CA LEU A 170 4.12 9.18 18.14
C LEU A 170 3.08 8.53 17.22
N THR A 171 3.43 7.37 16.70
CA THR A 171 2.47 6.42 16.11
C THR A 171 1.36 6.17 17.13
N VAL A 172 0.13 6.56 16.81
CA VAL A 172 -1.05 6.05 17.52
C VAL A 172 -0.87 4.54 17.55
N SER A 173 -0.81 3.96 18.73
CA SER A 173 -0.46 2.54 18.87
C SER A 173 -1.59 1.70 18.26
N GLU A 174 -1.27 0.54 17.69
CA GLU A 174 -2.29 -0.43 17.26
C GLU A 174 -3.25 -0.80 18.39
N GLU A 175 -2.80 -0.61 19.64
CA GLU A 175 -3.58 -0.78 20.84
C GLU A 175 -4.68 0.30 20.98
N ALA A 176 -4.38 1.57 20.67
CA ALA A 176 -5.37 2.65 20.67
C ALA A 176 -6.42 2.45 19.57
N ASN A 177 -5.99 1.98 18.40
CA ASN A 177 -6.91 1.67 17.29
C ASN A 177 -7.85 0.50 17.65
N ARG A 178 -7.32 -0.59 18.20
CA ARG A 178 -8.14 -1.72 18.67
C ARG A 178 -9.09 -1.30 19.76
N HIS A 179 -8.67 -0.45 20.68
CA HIS A 179 -9.48 0.06 21.76
C HIS A 179 -10.62 0.95 21.24
N LEU A 180 -10.36 1.88 20.33
CA LEU A 180 -11.42 2.68 19.70
C LEU A 180 -12.45 1.79 18.98
N LEU A 181 -12.00 0.80 18.23
CA LEU A 181 -12.90 -0.12 17.53
C LEU A 181 -13.78 -0.91 18.52
N GLN A 182 -13.20 -1.37 19.62
CA GLN A 182 -13.94 -2.06 20.67
C GLN A 182 -15.03 -1.16 21.26
N ILE A 183 -14.71 0.08 21.63
CA ILE A 183 -15.68 1.04 22.18
C ILE A 183 -16.80 1.32 21.17
N ILE A 184 -16.47 1.55 19.89
CA ILE A 184 -17.46 1.77 18.82
C ILE A 184 -18.44 0.60 18.75
N GLN A 185 -17.95 -0.65 18.81
CA GLN A 185 -18.76 -1.86 18.68
C GLN A 185 -19.56 -2.20 19.95
N GLU A 186 -19.05 -1.83 21.12
CA GLU A 186 -19.73 -2.07 22.41
C GLU A 186 -20.79 -1.00 22.73
N THR A 187 -20.81 0.13 22.02
CA THR A 187 -21.81 1.19 22.22
C THR A 187 -23.21 0.69 21.81
N PRO A 188 -24.26 0.87 22.66
CA PRO A 188 -25.56 0.23 22.47
C PRO A 188 -26.25 0.45 21.13
N GLU A 189 -26.02 1.61 20.50
CA GLU A 189 -26.58 1.95 19.19
C GLU A 189 -25.84 1.30 18.00
N TYR A 190 -24.73 0.60 18.22
CA TYR A 190 -24.04 -0.15 17.15
C TYR A 190 -24.88 -1.36 16.72
N ASN A 191 -25.01 -1.60 15.43
CA ASN A 191 -25.80 -2.72 14.92
C ASN A 191 -25.09 -3.46 13.76
N LYS A 192 -25.60 -4.63 13.41
CA LYS A 192 -25.00 -5.53 12.41
C LYS A 192 -24.88 -4.96 10.99
N ASN A 193 -25.60 -3.89 10.69
CA ASN A 193 -25.53 -3.21 9.38
C ASN A 193 -24.55 -2.03 9.38
N ASP A 194 -23.96 -1.69 10.53
CA ASP A 194 -22.88 -0.73 10.63
C ASP A 194 -21.57 -1.41 10.24
N PHE A 195 -20.78 -0.73 9.45
CA PHE A 195 -19.48 -1.24 9.04
C PHE A 195 -18.49 -0.11 8.80
N GLY A 196 -17.23 -0.42 8.97
CA GLY A 196 -16.17 0.56 8.80
C GLY A 196 -14.82 -0.06 9.01
N ASP A 197 -13.75 0.72 8.75
CA ASP A 197 -12.38 0.29 8.96
C ASP A 197 -11.44 1.49 9.11
N PHE A 198 -10.19 1.23 9.51
CA PHE A 198 -9.13 2.22 9.55
C PHE A 198 -8.61 2.52 8.14
N LEU A 199 -8.86 3.74 7.66
CA LEU A 199 -8.26 4.23 6.40
C LEU A 199 -6.76 4.48 6.58
N THR A 200 -6.38 5.04 7.73
CA THR A 200 -5.01 5.28 8.13
C THR A 200 -4.82 4.90 9.59
N ASN A 201 -3.61 4.96 10.12
CA ASN A 201 -3.34 4.70 11.54
C ASN A 201 -4.02 5.67 12.51
N ARG A 202 -4.61 6.76 12.01
CA ARG A 202 -5.25 7.80 12.83
C ARG A 202 -6.71 8.03 12.47
N GLN A 203 -7.18 7.44 11.38
CA GLN A 203 -8.49 7.75 10.82
C GLN A 203 -9.31 6.48 10.65
N PHE A 204 -10.38 6.36 11.42
CA PHE A 204 -11.39 5.31 11.29
C PHE A 204 -12.62 5.88 10.61
N ILE A 205 -13.13 5.19 9.58
CA ILE A 205 -14.42 5.50 8.97
C ILE A 205 -15.47 4.49 9.43
N LEU A 206 -16.63 4.99 9.78
CA LEU A 206 -17.83 4.19 10.10
C LEU A 206 -18.99 4.62 9.20
N PHE A 207 -19.55 3.68 8.47
CA PHE A 207 -20.85 3.85 7.81
C PHE A 207 -21.95 3.44 8.79
N LYS A 208 -22.50 4.45 9.46
CA LYS A 208 -23.47 4.29 10.55
C LYS A 208 -24.89 4.34 10.04
N THR A 209 -25.68 3.30 10.30
CA THR A 209 -27.12 3.30 10.03
C THR A 209 -27.85 4.21 11.02
N THR A 210 -28.91 4.83 10.53
CA THR A 210 -29.78 5.70 11.36
C THR A 210 -31.21 5.15 11.37
N PRO A 211 -32.01 5.45 12.41
CA PRO A 211 -33.43 5.13 12.41
C PRO A 211 -34.17 5.93 11.32
N ASP A 212 -35.33 5.45 10.94
CA ASP A 212 -36.27 6.24 10.17
C ASP A 212 -36.76 7.45 10.98
N GLY A 213 -36.87 8.60 10.34
CA GLY A 213 -37.28 9.82 11.01
C GLY A 213 -36.85 11.08 10.26
N ASP A 214 -37.18 12.21 10.82
CA ASP A 214 -36.75 13.51 10.32
C ASP A 214 -35.27 13.80 10.68
N PHE A 215 -34.78 14.93 10.22
CA PHE A 215 -33.42 15.37 10.46
C PHE A 215 -33.07 15.47 11.95
N GLU A 216 -33.93 16.06 12.76
CA GLU A 216 -33.70 16.28 14.19
C GLU A 216 -33.61 14.94 14.97
N THR A 217 -34.47 14.00 14.62
CA THR A 217 -34.48 12.66 15.21
C THR A 217 -33.17 11.91 14.91
N ARG A 218 -32.73 11.95 13.64
CA ARG A 218 -31.48 11.30 13.22
C ARG A 218 -30.28 11.97 13.87
N ARG A 219 -30.24 13.30 13.88
CA ARG A 219 -29.16 14.07 14.50
C ARG A 219 -29.05 13.77 16.01
N ALA A 220 -30.16 13.78 16.72
CA ALA A 220 -30.16 13.43 18.15
C ALA A 220 -29.66 11.99 18.42
N TYR A 221 -30.06 11.05 17.57
CA TYR A 221 -29.56 9.65 17.63
C TYR A 221 -28.04 9.58 17.42
N LEU A 222 -27.51 10.22 16.37
CA LEU A 222 -26.08 10.20 16.05
C LEU A 222 -25.26 10.93 17.12
N THR A 223 -25.76 12.08 17.63
CA THR A 223 -25.11 12.84 18.71
C THR A 223 -24.95 11.97 19.95
N ARG A 224 -26.02 11.33 20.41
CA ARG A 224 -25.97 10.45 21.57
C ARG A 224 -24.99 9.29 21.41
N TYR A 225 -24.97 8.65 20.23
CA TYR A 225 -24.02 7.59 19.89
C TYR A 225 -22.58 8.07 19.99
N ILE A 226 -22.26 9.22 19.40
CA ILE A 226 -20.90 9.78 19.37
C ILE A 226 -20.48 10.24 20.77
N GLU A 227 -21.38 10.92 21.51
CA GLU A 227 -21.10 11.39 22.88
C GLU A 227 -20.84 10.21 23.82
N ALA A 228 -21.51 9.08 23.65
CA ALA A 228 -21.23 7.87 24.43
C ALA A 228 -19.80 7.35 24.17
N ILE A 229 -19.35 7.36 22.91
CA ILE A 229 -17.98 6.97 22.54
C ILE A 229 -16.95 7.96 23.10
N LEU A 230 -17.21 9.26 22.98
CA LEU A 230 -16.29 10.31 23.44
C LEU A 230 -16.24 10.42 24.97
N ALA A 231 -17.25 9.95 25.71
CA ALA A 231 -17.30 9.97 27.16
C ALA A 231 -16.42 8.89 27.84
N GLU A 232 -15.89 7.92 27.07
CA GLU A 232 -15.07 6.84 27.63
C GLU A 232 -13.72 7.36 28.15
N ASP A 233 -13.55 7.31 29.47
CA ASP A 233 -12.35 7.78 30.19
C ASP A 233 -11.05 7.14 29.69
N SER A 234 -11.13 5.94 29.17
CA SER A 234 -10.01 5.17 28.66
C SER A 234 -9.40 5.76 27.37
N LEU A 235 -10.22 6.43 26.54
CA LEU A 235 -9.77 7.15 25.34
C LEU A 235 -9.12 8.49 25.69
N GLN A 236 -9.67 9.20 26.69
CA GLN A 236 -9.29 10.59 27.00
C GLN A 236 -7.88 10.76 27.61
N LYS A 237 -7.27 9.69 28.11
CA LYS A 237 -5.99 9.80 28.88
C LYS A 237 -4.77 10.12 28.02
N LYS A 238 -4.79 9.78 26.73
CA LYS A 238 -3.63 9.96 25.82
C LYS A 238 -3.98 10.47 24.42
N THR A 239 -5.25 10.50 24.08
CA THR A 239 -5.70 10.74 22.68
C THR A 239 -6.94 11.65 22.69
N ILE A 240 -6.92 12.65 21.83
CA ILE A 240 -8.11 13.46 21.53
C ILE A 240 -8.76 12.84 20.29
N VAL A 241 -10.07 12.63 20.34
CA VAL A 241 -10.84 12.09 19.22
C VAL A 241 -11.74 13.20 18.65
N TYR A 242 -11.55 13.51 17.38
CA TYR A 242 -12.44 14.39 16.62
C TYR A 242 -13.38 13.55 15.76
N VAL A 243 -14.63 13.97 15.62
CA VAL A 243 -15.63 13.26 14.81
C VAL A 243 -16.28 14.21 13.81
N GLY A 244 -16.16 13.88 12.54
CA GLY A 244 -16.85 14.54 11.45
C GLY A 244 -17.96 13.65 10.89
N VAL A 245 -19.17 14.18 10.71
CA VAL A 245 -20.36 13.48 10.24
C VAL A 245 -20.86 14.09 8.95
N GLY A 246 -21.01 13.26 7.91
CA GLY A 246 -21.63 13.66 6.64
C GLY A 246 -23.13 13.47 6.63
N THR A 247 -23.79 13.92 5.57
CA THR A 247 -25.24 13.80 5.36
C THR A 247 -25.68 12.33 5.33
N VAL A 248 -26.90 12.08 5.86
CA VAL A 248 -27.54 10.76 5.81
C VAL A 248 -28.17 10.54 4.44
N TYR A 249 -27.72 9.51 3.74
CA TYR A 249 -28.26 9.06 2.46
C TYR A 249 -28.99 7.73 2.59
N GLN A 250 -29.90 7.44 1.64
CA GLN A 250 -30.70 6.21 1.62
C GLN A 250 -30.02 5.05 0.89
N ASP A 251 -28.98 5.35 0.10
CA ASP A 251 -28.31 4.39 -0.77
C ASP A 251 -26.81 4.35 -0.50
N LEU A 252 -26.25 3.14 -0.54
CA LEU A 252 -24.81 2.92 -0.37
C LEU A 252 -23.96 3.59 -1.48
N THR A 253 -24.51 3.80 -2.66
CA THR A 253 -23.81 4.47 -3.78
C THR A 253 -23.48 5.93 -3.48
N GLN A 254 -24.21 6.54 -2.54
CA GLN A 254 -24.02 7.94 -2.10
C GLN A 254 -23.08 8.07 -0.87
N MET A 255 -22.50 6.97 -0.41
CA MET A 255 -21.62 7.00 0.77
C MET A 255 -20.33 7.75 0.52
N ARG A 256 -19.92 7.90 -0.75
CA ARG A 256 -18.79 8.73 -1.13
C ARG A 256 -19.04 10.20 -0.86
N GLU A 257 -20.22 10.71 -1.19
CA GLU A 257 -20.62 12.09 -0.91
C GLU A 257 -20.61 12.33 0.59
N SER A 258 -21.26 11.46 1.36
CA SER A 258 -21.26 11.54 2.83
C SER A 258 -19.85 11.52 3.42
N TYR A 259 -18.95 10.72 2.86
CA TYR A 259 -17.56 10.67 3.27
C TYR A 259 -16.81 11.98 2.98
N GLN A 260 -16.99 12.56 1.79
CA GLN A 260 -16.35 13.84 1.42
C GLN A 260 -16.81 14.97 2.35
N GLU A 261 -18.09 14.98 2.71
CA GLU A 261 -18.68 15.90 3.67
C GLU A 261 -18.08 15.71 5.07
N ALA A 262 -18.01 14.47 5.57
CA ALA A 262 -17.39 14.17 6.85
C ALA A 262 -15.91 14.53 6.88
N GLN A 263 -15.18 14.29 5.78
CA GLN A 263 -13.77 14.72 5.62
C GLN A 263 -13.61 16.24 5.65
N PHE A 264 -14.50 16.96 5.00
CA PHE A 264 -14.50 18.43 5.07
C PHE A 264 -14.65 18.90 6.52
N VAL A 265 -15.61 18.33 7.25
CA VAL A 265 -15.87 18.69 8.65
C VAL A 265 -14.65 18.41 9.51
N ILE A 266 -14.13 17.18 9.50
CA ILE A 266 -13.00 16.77 10.37
C ILE A 266 -11.75 17.63 10.12
N LYS A 267 -11.50 18.01 8.87
CA LYS A 267 -10.37 18.84 8.48
C LYS A 267 -10.48 20.27 8.98
N ASN A 268 -11.70 20.83 8.98
CA ASN A 268 -11.93 22.24 9.23
C ASN A 268 -12.52 22.54 10.63
N LEU A 269 -12.99 21.52 11.34
CA LEU A 269 -13.57 21.67 12.68
C LEU A 269 -12.67 22.46 13.65
N PRO A 270 -11.34 22.23 13.74
CA PRO A 270 -10.46 22.99 14.63
C PRO A 270 -10.38 24.49 14.28
N VAL A 271 -10.67 24.86 13.02
CA VAL A 271 -10.64 26.25 12.53
C VAL A 271 -11.99 26.92 12.64
N LEU A 272 -13.07 26.17 12.38
CA LEU A 272 -14.43 26.70 12.30
C LEU A 272 -15.12 26.77 13.67
N ASP A 273 -14.80 25.85 14.58
CA ASP A 273 -15.55 25.72 15.84
C ASP A 273 -14.69 25.04 16.96
N SER A 274 -13.50 25.58 17.24
CA SER A 274 -12.67 25.09 18.35
C SER A 274 -13.22 25.57 19.72
N PRO A 275 -13.31 24.73 20.76
CA PRO A 275 -12.67 23.40 20.93
C PRO A 275 -13.63 22.20 20.70
N ARG A 276 -14.66 22.33 19.87
CA ARG A 276 -15.56 21.21 19.58
C ARG A 276 -14.82 20.01 19.00
N GLN A 277 -15.23 18.81 19.44
CA GLN A 277 -14.73 17.52 18.96
C GLN A 277 -15.69 16.83 18.00
N LEU A 278 -16.94 17.28 17.90
CA LEU A 278 -17.98 16.74 17.04
C LEU A 278 -18.54 17.83 16.12
N GLY A 279 -18.60 17.56 14.84
CA GLY A 279 -19.23 18.43 13.83
C GLY A 279 -20.08 17.65 12.84
N PHE A 280 -21.20 18.23 12.44
CA PHE A 280 -22.07 17.75 11.36
C PHE A 280 -21.92 18.68 10.15
N VAL A 281 -21.92 18.13 8.92
CA VAL A 281 -21.74 18.96 7.72
C VAL A 281 -22.83 20.03 7.58
N GLU A 282 -24.03 19.76 8.07
CA GLU A 282 -25.15 20.67 8.03
C GLU A 282 -24.90 21.98 8.83
N ASP A 283 -24.06 21.92 9.88
CA ASP A 283 -23.63 23.10 10.63
C ASP A 283 -22.67 23.99 9.82
N TYR A 284 -22.07 23.43 8.78
CA TYR A 284 -21.03 24.05 7.94
C TYR A 284 -21.40 24.07 6.45
N THR A 285 -22.68 23.98 6.12
CA THR A 285 -23.17 23.88 4.72
C THR A 285 -22.58 24.94 3.80
N PHE A 286 -22.56 26.17 4.25
CA PHE A 286 -22.00 27.27 3.44
C PHE A 286 -20.49 27.08 3.20
N ASP A 287 -19.74 26.75 4.23
CA ASP A 287 -18.29 26.52 4.14
C ASP A 287 -17.98 25.33 3.24
N TYR A 288 -18.78 24.27 3.33
CA TYR A 288 -18.65 23.08 2.48
C TYR A 288 -18.91 23.43 1.01
N LEU A 289 -20.03 24.09 0.70
CA LEU A 289 -20.35 24.50 -0.66
C LEU A 289 -19.27 25.41 -1.26
N MET A 290 -18.71 26.34 -0.48
CA MET A 290 -17.60 27.19 -0.92
C MET A 290 -16.32 26.37 -1.17
N SER A 291 -16.11 25.28 -0.46
CA SER A 291 -14.97 24.40 -0.67
C SER A 291 -15.03 23.61 -1.99
N LEU A 292 -16.23 23.43 -2.56
CA LEU A 292 -16.43 22.75 -3.84
C LEU A 292 -16.12 23.65 -5.06
N LEU A 293 -15.90 24.94 -4.86
CA LEU A 293 -15.46 25.81 -5.94
C LEU A 293 -14.15 25.33 -6.54
N PRO A 294 -13.97 25.43 -7.87
CA PRO A 294 -12.71 25.07 -8.51
C PRO A 294 -11.51 25.75 -7.87
N ALA A 295 -10.42 25.02 -7.66
CA ALA A 295 -9.21 25.50 -6.98
C ALA A 295 -8.68 26.83 -7.57
N LYS A 296 -8.75 26.99 -8.89
CA LYS A 296 -8.35 28.20 -9.59
C LYS A 296 -9.19 29.44 -9.17
N GLN A 297 -10.49 29.25 -8.91
CA GLN A 297 -11.36 30.34 -8.45
C GLN A 297 -11.05 30.68 -7.00
N GLN A 298 -10.93 29.68 -6.14
CA GLN A 298 -10.55 29.90 -4.74
C GLN A 298 -9.21 30.61 -4.62
N HIS A 299 -8.19 30.16 -5.37
CA HIS A 299 -6.87 30.80 -5.40
C HIS A 299 -6.94 32.25 -5.85
N ARG A 300 -7.67 32.53 -6.95
CA ARG A 300 -7.83 33.91 -7.46
C ARG A 300 -8.39 34.88 -6.43
N HIS A 301 -9.33 34.40 -5.59
CA HIS A 301 -10.05 35.29 -4.67
C HIS A 301 -9.42 35.35 -3.27
N PHE A 302 -8.85 34.24 -2.78
CA PHE A 302 -8.35 34.18 -1.41
C PHE A 302 -6.84 34.30 -1.31
N GLU A 303 -6.05 33.92 -2.32
CA GLU A 303 -4.58 33.98 -2.24
C GLU A 303 -4.03 35.40 -1.99
N PRO A 304 -4.52 36.47 -2.65
CA PRO A 304 -4.04 37.82 -2.37
C PRO A 304 -4.26 38.26 -0.92
N LEU A 305 -5.32 37.74 -0.29
CA LEU A 305 -5.62 37.98 1.11
C LEU A 305 -4.76 37.11 2.03
N ALA A 306 -4.61 35.85 1.67
CA ALA A 306 -3.77 34.88 2.39
C ALA A 306 -2.30 35.32 2.43
N GLU A 307 -1.75 35.82 1.33
CA GLU A 307 -0.39 36.37 1.27
C GLU A 307 -0.19 37.52 2.26
N LYS A 308 -1.12 38.46 2.31
CA LYS A 308 -1.08 39.57 3.27
C LYS A 308 -1.10 39.08 4.73
N ILE A 309 -1.90 38.05 5.00
CA ILE A 309 -2.01 37.46 6.33
C ILE A 309 -0.73 36.70 6.70
N ARG A 310 -0.17 35.88 5.79
CA ARG A 310 1.07 35.16 6.01
C ARG A 310 2.28 36.06 6.20
N ALA A 311 2.28 37.25 5.60
CA ALA A 311 3.35 38.24 5.77
C ALA A 311 3.54 38.70 7.22
N VAL A 312 2.56 38.49 8.10
CA VAL A 312 2.63 38.86 9.50
C VAL A 312 2.41 37.61 10.36
N SER A 313 3.46 37.13 11.02
CA SER A 313 3.57 35.80 11.64
C SER A 313 2.40 35.39 12.55
N TYR A 314 1.74 36.34 13.22
CA TYR A 314 0.64 36.02 14.15
C TYR A 314 -0.77 36.22 13.54
N LEU A 315 -0.89 36.74 12.32
CA LEU A 315 -2.24 37.05 11.76
C LEU A 315 -3.00 35.80 11.35
N SER A 316 -2.34 34.78 10.89
CA SER A 316 -3.00 33.52 10.52
C SER A 316 -3.68 32.85 11.74
N GLU A 317 -2.98 32.70 12.85
CA GLU A 317 -3.56 32.17 14.09
C GLU A 317 -4.61 33.12 14.69
N THR A 318 -4.42 34.42 14.56
CA THR A 318 -5.38 35.43 15.00
C THR A 318 -6.69 35.33 14.23
N LEU A 319 -6.62 35.18 12.89
CA LEU A 319 -7.78 35.01 12.04
C LEU A 319 -8.53 33.73 12.38
N LYS A 320 -7.82 32.62 12.53
CA LYS A 320 -8.40 31.32 12.92
C LYS A 320 -9.12 31.40 14.28
N ALA A 321 -8.51 32.05 15.27
CA ALA A 321 -9.12 32.24 16.58
C ALA A 321 -10.37 33.12 16.52
N LEU A 322 -10.36 34.18 15.69
CA LEU A 322 -11.54 35.04 15.48
C LEU A 322 -12.70 34.25 14.89
N VAL A 323 -12.45 33.46 13.87
CA VAL A 323 -13.46 32.62 13.21
C VAL A 323 -14.00 31.56 14.20
N ALA A 324 -13.13 30.87 14.90
CA ALA A 324 -13.52 29.79 15.82
C ALA A 324 -14.28 30.26 17.08
N GLN A 325 -14.18 31.55 17.42
CA GLN A 325 -14.80 32.17 18.60
C GLN A 325 -15.82 33.24 18.24
N ASP A 326 -16.40 33.18 17.04
CA ASP A 326 -17.39 34.15 16.53
C ASP A 326 -16.98 35.60 16.82
N CYS A 327 -15.71 35.93 16.60
CA CYS A 327 -15.08 37.23 16.86
C CYS A 327 -15.16 37.70 18.32
N ASN A 328 -15.39 36.84 19.29
CA ASN A 328 -15.30 37.22 20.70
C ASN A 328 -13.84 37.40 21.12
N LEU A 329 -13.36 38.68 21.12
CA LEU A 329 -11.94 38.98 21.38
C LEU A 329 -11.44 38.50 22.74
N THR A 330 -12.34 38.35 23.75
CA THR A 330 -11.95 37.83 25.07
C THR A 330 -11.70 36.33 25.00
N HIS A 331 -12.55 35.59 24.30
CA HIS A 331 -12.36 34.16 24.10
C HIS A 331 -11.16 33.87 23.18
N CYS A 332 -10.98 34.66 22.12
CA CYS A 332 -9.79 34.58 21.25
C CYS A 332 -8.49 34.77 22.05
N ALA A 333 -8.45 35.81 22.93
CA ALA A 333 -7.27 36.06 23.77
C ALA A 333 -6.95 34.88 24.69
N ARG A 334 -7.98 34.24 25.27
CA ARG A 334 -7.82 33.05 26.11
C ARG A 334 -7.31 31.86 25.32
N GLN A 335 -7.88 31.62 24.14
CA GLN A 335 -7.46 30.53 23.26
C GLN A 335 -6.00 30.67 22.82
N LEU A 336 -5.58 31.90 22.49
CA LEU A 336 -4.21 32.20 22.05
C LEU A 336 -3.21 32.38 23.20
N GLY A 337 -3.64 32.27 24.45
CA GLY A 337 -2.77 32.50 25.64
C GLY A 337 -2.19 33.90 25.73
N ILE A 338 -2.89 34.95 25.22
CA ILE A 338 -2.44 36.34 25.17
C ILE A 338 -3.35 37.25 25.98
N HIS A 339 -2.83 38.43 26.37
CA HIS A 339 -3.64 39.44 27.04
C HIS A 339 -4.66 40.06 26.07
N ARG A 340 -5.85 40.40 26.58
CA ARG A 340 -6.94 41.02 25.76
C ARG A 340 -6.53 42.26 24.98
N ASN A 341 -5.62 43.07 25.52
CA ASN A 341 -5.12 44.26 24.81
C ASN A 341 -4.25 43.89 23.62
N THR A 342 -3.44 42.86 23.75
CA THR A 342 -2.65 42.25 22.64
C THR A 342 -3.58 41.73 21.55
N MET A 343 -4.68 41.06 21.94
CA MET A 343 -5.68 40.60 20.99
C MET A 343 -6.33 41.76 20.23
N ARG A 344 -6.66 42.87 20.91
CA ARG A 344 -7.17 44.08 20.24
C ARG A 344 -6.15 44.66 19.26
N GLN A 345 -4.89 44.74 19.63
CA GLN A 345 -3.81 45.20 18.72
C GLN A 345 -3.68 44.29 17.50
N ARG A 346 -3.71 42.97 17.70
CA ARG A 346 -3.68 42.00 16.59
C ARG A 346 -4.91 42.13 15.68
N TYR A 347 -6.09 42.38 16.25
CA TYR A 347 -7.32 42.63 15.50
C TYR A 347 -7.22 43.90 14.68
N THR A 348 -6.78 45.03 15.27
CA THR A 348 -6.54 46.28 14.54
C THR A 348 -5.56 46.06 13.39
N LYS A 349 -4.47 45.31 13.65
CA LYS A 349 -3.48 44.97 12.62
C LYS A 349 -4.08 44.12 11.49
N LEU A 350 -4.98 43.18 11.81
CA LEU A 350 -5.71 42.41 10.82
C LEU A 350 -6.52 43.34 9.87
N ILE A 351 -7.28 44.29 10.44
CA ILE A 351 -8.03 45.26 9.65
C ILE A 351 -7.10 46.09 8.76
N GLU A 352 -6.04 46.67 9.33
CA GLU A 352 -5.06 47.48 8.58
C GLU A 352 -4.42 46.70 7.42
N THR A 353 -4.16 45.39 7.63
CA THR A 353 -3.46 44.54 6.64
C THR A 353 -4.40 44.05 5.55
N THR A 354 -5.62 43.67 5.92
CA THR A 354 -6.55 42.97 5.03
C THR A 354 -7.69 43.84 4.51
N GLY A 355 -8.05 44.85 5.27
CA GLY A 355 -9.28 45.66 5.03
C GLY A 355 -10.55 45.00 5.58
N LEU A 356 -10.46 43.78 6.17
CA LEU A 356 -11.63 43.08 6.73
C LEU A 356 -11.89 43.47 8.18
N ASP A 357 -13.15 43.79 8.48
CA ASP A 357 -13.64 44.08 9.83
C ASP A 357 -14.73 43.06 10.23
N PRO A 358 -14.37 41.83 10.58
CA PRO A 358 -15.33 40.77 10.87
C PRO A 358 -16.26 41.00 12.05
N LEU A 359 -15.91 41.90 12.98
CA LEU A 359 -16.78 42.30 14.10
C LEU A 359 -17.96 43.17 13.69
N HIS A 360 -17.79 43.99 12.66
CA HIS A 360 -18.77 45.03 12.29
C HIS A 360 -19.41 44.80 10.91
N SER A 361 -18.93 43.81 10.16
CA SER A 361 -19.42 43.47 8.82
C SER A 361 -19.64 41.98 8.66
N THR A 362 -20.90 41.58 8.44
CA THR A 362 -21.23 40.15 8.17
C THR A 362 -20.52 39.64 6.91
N ASN A 363 -20.39 40.47 5.87
CA ASN A 363 -19.68 40.07 4.66
C ASN A 363 -18.20 39.83 4.92
N ASP A 364 -17.58 40.70 5.75
CA ASP A 364 -16.16 40.50 6.13
C ASP A 364 -15.97 39.30 7.03
N MET A 365 -16.94 38.99 7.90
CA MET A 365 -16.93 37.77 8.70
C MET A 365 -16.99 36.52 7.81
N LEU A 366 -17.88 36.48 6.82
CA LEU A 366 -17.96 35.39 5.87
C LEU A 366 -16.67 35.26 5.05
N THR A 367 -16.11 36.40 4.61
CA THR A 367 -14.83 36.40 3.88
C THR A 367 -13.67 35.93 4.74
N ALA A 368 -13.61 36.41 6.00
CA ALA A 368 -12.60 35.99 6.98
C ALA A 368 -12.70 34.47 7.26
N ARG A 369 -13.92 33.95 7.39
CA ARG A 369 -14.19 32.53 7.61
C ARG A 369 -13.71 31.71 6.42
N GLN A 370 -14.05 32.09 5.19
CA GLN A 370 -13.57 31.40 3.99
C GLN A 370 -12.04 31.49 3.81
N CYS A 371 -11.47 32.65 4.14
CA CYS A 371 -10.02 32.84 4.13
C CYS A 371 -9.32 31.95 5.19
N ALA A 372 -9.91 31.79 6.37
CA ALA A 372 -9.38 30.89 7.40
C ALA A 372 -9.41 29.42 6.95
N VAL A 373 -10.51 28.97 6.32
CA VAL A 373 -10.61 27.64 5.69
C VAL A 373 -9.57 27.49 4.59
N TYR A 374 -9.41 28.51 3.74
CA TYR A 374 -8.41 28.51 2.68
C TYR A 374 -6.98 28.43 3.23
N LEU A 375 -6.65 29.21 4.27
CA LEU A 375 -5.35 29.16 4.94
C LEU A 375 -5.08 27.86 5.69
N ASN A 376 -6.15 27.13 6.07
CA ASN A 376 -6.05 25.82 6.69
C ASN A 376 -5.96 24.68 5.67
N ARG A 377 -5.98 25.02 4.38
CA ARG A 377 -6.00 24.04 3.30
C ARG A 377 -4.69 23.31 3.26
N LYS A 378 -4.72 22.06 3.67
CA LYS A 378 -3.63 21.13 3.53
C LYS A 378 -3.91 20.24 2.33
N THR A 379 -2.98 20.17 1.39
CA THR A 379 -3.05 19.17 0.32
C THR A 379 -2.67 17.83 0.94
N VAL A 380 -3.63 16.94 1.07
CA VAL A 380 -3.40 15.58 1.55
C VAL A 380 -3.31 14.67 0.35
N PHE A 381 -2.16 14.09 0.15
CA PHE A 381 -1.92 13.05 -0.84
C PHE A 381 -2.09 11.67 -0.22
N HIS A 382 -2.43 10.67 -1.03
CA HIS A 382 -2.57 9.28 -0.59
C HIS A 382 -1.47 8.43 -1.19
N ALA A 383 -0.78 7.67 -0.35
CA ALA A 383 0.26 6.75 -0.78
C ALA A 383 -0.15 5.29 -0.56
N GLY A 384 -0.04 4.47 -1.60
CA GLY A 384 -0.29 3.02 -1.53
C GLY A 384 1.00 2.22 -1.42
N ILE A 385 0.99 1.20 -0.56
CA ILE A 385 2.08 0.24 -0.35
C ILE A 385 1.49 -1.14 -0.11
N ILE A 386 2.02 -2.19 -0.73
CA ILE A 386 1.46 -3.55 -0.61
C ILE A 386 1.98 -4.35 0.58
N ILE A 387 2.94 -3.84 1.31
CA ILE A 387 3.65 -4.54 2.38
C ILE A 387 3.10 -4.12 3.74
N GLN A 388 3.20 -5.00 4.74
CA GLN A 388 2.70 -4.80 6.11
C GLN A 388 3.08 -3.45 6.72
N SER A 389 2.20 -2.92 7.57
CA SER A 389 2.28 -1.56 8.14
C SER A 389 3.53 -1.25 8.95
N ASN A 390 4.31 -2.26 9.38
CA ASN A 390 5.56 -2.11 10.12
C ASN A 390 6.82 -2.27 9.27
N SER A 391 6.69 -2.47 7.96
CA SER A 391 7.84 -2.65 7.06
C SER A 391 8.70 -1.38 6.95
N ASP A 392 9.96 -1.56 6.53
CA ASP A 392 10.88 -0.46 6.28
C ASP A 392 10.40 0.47 5.17
N LEU A 393 9.61 -0.04 4.21
CA LEU A 393 8.99 0.76 3.16
C LEU A 393 7.88 1.67 3.73
N HIS A 394 7.05 1.18 4.64
CA HIS A 394 6.05 1.99 5.34
C HIS A 394 6.71 3.09 6.18
N ARG A 395 7.79 2.75 6.89
CA ARG A 395 8.56 3.76 7.64
C ARG A 395 9.12 4.83 6.71
N GLY A 396 9.61 4.45 5.52
CA GLY A 396 10.02 5.38 4.48
C GLY A 396 8.90 6.30 4.03
N ALA A 397 7.73 5.75 3.71
CA ALA A 397 6.59 6.57 3.29
C ALA A 397 6.08 7.52 4.39
N ARG A 398 6.08 7.10 5.66
CA ARG A 398 5.77 7.99 6.79
C ARG A 398 6.82 9.10 6.95
N ARG A 399 8.11 8.79 6.80
CA ARG A 399 9.17 9.81 6.84
C ARG A 399 9.01 10.81 5.70
N PHE A 400 8.61 10.34 4.51
CA PHE A 400 8.27 11.21 3.39
C PHE A 400 7.13 12.17 3.74
N SER A 401 6.05 11.68 4.37
CA SER A 401 4.96 12.53 4.85
C SER A 401 5.45 13.58 5.84
N THR A 402 6.23 13.18 6.85
CA THR A 402 6.78 14.09 7.87
C THR A 402 7.65 15.18 7.23
N LEU A 403 8.58 14.80 6.35
CA LEU A 403 9.45 15.78 5.69
C LEU A 403 8.67 16.70 4.74
N LEU A 404 7.64 16.17 4.09
CA LEU A 404 6.76 16.98 3.25
C LEU A 404 6.01 18.03 4.07
N GLU A 405 5.50 17.65 5.25
CA GLU A 405 4.86 18.57 6.19
C GLU A 405 5.84 19.65 6.67
N GLU A 406 7.02 19.24 7.13
CA GLU A 406 8.07 20.15 7.62
C GLU A 406 8.49 21.16 6.54
N LYS A 407 8.84 20.68 5.33
CA LYS A 407 9.34 21.52 4.24
C LYS A 407 8.27 22.42 3.60
N SER A 408 7.01 21.96 3.59
CA SER A 408 5.89 22.74 3.04
C SER A 408 5.28 23.72 4.04
N GLY A 409 5.80 23.83 5.27
CA GLY A 409 5.14 24.62 6.32
C GLY A 409 3.75 24.09 6.65
N ASN A 410 3.59 22.76 6.64
CA ASN A 410 2.35 22.04 6.94
C ASN A 410 1.21 22.24 5.91
N THR A 411 1.54 22.69 4.69
CA THR A 411 0.55 22.85 3.60
C THR A 411 0.35 21.59 2.76
N MET A 412 1.28 20.63 2.84
CA MET A 412 1.21 19.32 2.15
C MET A 412 1.48 18.18 3.13
N SER A 413 0.83 17.04 2.94
CA SER A 413 1.09 15.80 3.69
C SER A 413 0.76 14.58 2.84
N VAL A 414 1.25 13.41 3.27
CA VAL A 414 0.91 12.12 2.66
C VAL A 414 0.27 11.23 3.72
N GLU A 415 -0.92 10.73 3.42
CA GLU A 415 -1.54 9.66 4.19
C GLU A 415 -1.18 8.31 3.56
N VAL A 416 -0.52 7.46 4.35
CA VAL A 416 -0.16 6.12 3.91
C VAL A 416 -1.35 5.20 4.15
N LEU A 417 -1.93 4.69 3.07
CA LEU A 417 -3.08 3.81 3.11
C LEU A 417 -2.69 2.42 3.64
N ASN A 418 -3.61 1.79 4.36
CA ASN A 418 -3.39 0.44 4.88
C ASN A 418 -3.35 -0.59 3.74
N VAL A 419 -2.50 -1.58 3.94
CA VAL A 419 -2.34 -2.73 3.03
C VAL A 419 -3.60 -3.59 3.01
N GLY A 420 -3.85 -4.24 1.89
CA GLY A 420 -5.05 -5.06 1.69
C GLY A 420 -6.08 -4.41 0.78
N LEU A 421 -5.91 -3.11 0.51
CA LEU A 421 -6.78 -2.29 -0.33
C LEU A 421 -6.49 -2.44 -1.81
N THR A 422 -5.22 -2.62 -2.11
CA THR A 422 -4.65 -2.46 -3.45
C THR A 422 -4.48 -3.79 -4.17
N GLY A 423 -4.79 -4.90 -3.52
CA GLY A 423 -4.69 -6.24 -4.10
C GLY A 423 -3.25 -6.68 -4.38
N ASN A 424 -2.69 -6.34 -5.52
CA ASN A 424 -1.32 -6.66 -5.91
C ASN A 424 -0.61 -5.45 -6.54
N ASN A 425 0.68 -5.60 -6.87
CA ASN A 425 1.47 -4.54 -7.49
C ASN A 425 0.88 -3.99 -8.79
N ALA A 426 0.25 -4.81 -9.63
CA ALA A 426 -0.39 -4.35 -10.87
C ALA A 426 -1.62 -3.48 -10.56
N SER A 427 -2.46 -3.90 -9.61
CA SER A 427 -3.61 -3.11 -9.16
C SER A 427 -3.18 -1.76 -8.57
N LEU A 428 -2.04 -1.71 -7.87
CA LEU A 428 -1.49 -0.49 -7.30
C LEU A 428 -1.08 0.51 -8.40
N LEU A 429 -0.46 0.03 -9.48
CA LEU A 429 -0.14 0.85 -10.65
C LEU A 429 -1.40 1.39 -11.34
N ASP A 430 -2.44 0.57 -11.49
CA ASP A 430 -3.71 1.00 -12.07
C ASP A 430 -4.35 2.11 -11.23
N LEU A 431 -4.32 2.00 -9.89
CA LEU A 431 -4.81 3.04 -8.99
C LEU A 431 -4.03 4.35 -9.10
N LEU A 432 -2.72 4.29 -9.32
CA LEU A 432 -1.88 5.47 -9.57
C LEU A 432 -2.20 6.12 -10.92
N VAL A 433 -2.28 5.32 -11.98
CA VAL A 433 -2.50 5.82 -13.34
C VAL A 433 -3.87 6.45 -13.50
N ASN A 434 -4.91 5.89 -12.85
CA ASN A 434 -6.26 6.45 -12.89
C ASN A 434 -6.49 7.59 -11.86
N GLY A 435 -5.47 7.94 -11.06
CA GLY A 435 -5.50 9.04 -10.11
C GLY A 435 -6.27 8.78 -8.82
N THR A 436 -6.54 7.52 -8.50
CA THR A 436 -7.16 7.13 -7.20
C THR A 436 -6.17 7.26 -6.05
N ILE A 437 -4.88 7.02 -6.32
CA ILE A 437 -3.76 7.18 -5.38
C ILE A 437 -2.76 8.14 -6.00
N ASP A 438 -2.10 8.93 -5.17
CA ASP A 438 -1.18 10.00 -5.59
C ASP A 438 0.28 9.51 -5.66
N PHE A 439 0.67 8.64 -4.74
CA PHE A 439 2.00 8.04 -4.67
C PHE A 439 1.89 6.55 -4.43
N ILE A 440 2.89 5.80 -4.91
CA ILE A 440 3.03 4.37 -4.59
C ILE A 440 4.48 4.06 -4.24
N VAL A 441 4.67 3.05 -3.39
CA VAL A 441 5.96 2.39 -3.19
C VAL A 441 5.84 0.97 -3.70
N ILE A 442 6.55 0.64 -4.79
CA ILE A 442 6.34 -0.58 -5.55
C ILE A 442 7.66 -1.25 -5.92
N ASP A 443 7.66 -2.60 -5.95
CA ASP A 443 8.76 -3.38 -6.51
C ASP A 443 8.96 -3.05 -8.01
N PRO A 444 10.20 -3.01 -8.53
CA PRO A 444 10.47 -2.70 -9.94
C PRO A 444 9.91 -3.71 -10.95
N GLU A 445 9.73 -4.98 -10.57
CA GLU A 445 9.32 -6.04 -11.51
C GLU A 445 8.01 -5.74 -12.26
N PRO A 446 6.91 -5.30 -11.61
CA PRO A 446 5.68 -4.94 -12.30
C PRO A 446 5.82 -3.78 -13.29
N LEU A 447 6.84 -2.96 -13.15
CA LEU A 447 7.10 -1.84 -14.06
C LEU A 447 7.59 -2.30 -15.42
N THR A 448 8.10 -3.53 -15.55
CA THR A 448 8.55 -4.10 -16.84
C THR A 448 7.46 -4.01 -17.92
N ALA A 449 6.20 -4.17 -17.54
CA ALA A 449 5.06 -4.05 -18.45
C ALA A 449 4.87 -2.61 -19.01
N TYR A 450 5.42 -1.60 -18.35
CA TYR A 450 5.24 -0.18 -18.68
C TYR A 450 6.49 0.44 -19.28
N ILE A 451 7.67 0.07 -18.79
CA ILE A 451 8.95 0.72 -19.12
C ILE A 451 9.95 -0.23 -19.80
N GLY A 452 9.54 -1.47 -20.09
CA GLY A 452 10.38 -2.50 -20.71
C GLY A 452 11.27 -3.25 -19.72
N ASP A 453 11.91 -4.30 -20.19
CA ASP A 453 12.54 -5.33 -19.36
C ASP A 453 13.85 -4.92 -18.70
N LYS A 454 14.48 -3.80 -19.10
CA LYS A 454 15.79 -3.40 -18.55
C LYS A 454 15.80 -3.23 -17.03
N ILE A 455 14.69 -2.78 -16.46
CA ILE A 455 14.56 -2.61 -15.01
C ILE A 455 14.62 -3.95 -14.26
N ALA A 456 14.23 -5.07 -14.90
CA ALA A 456 14.33 -6.40 -14.31
C ALA A 456 15.80 -6.82 -14.05
N ALA A 457 16.77 -6.21 -14.73
CA ALA A 457 18.19 -6.44 -14.46
C ALA A 457 18.59 -6.21 -13.00
N LEU A 458 17.83 -5.40 -12.24
CA LEU A 458 18.02 -5.21 -10.80
C LEU A 458 17.84 -6.52 -9.99
N ASN A 459 17.24 -7.56 -10.59
CA ASN A 459 17.11 -8.89 -10.03
C ASN A 459 18.20 -9.87 -10.50
N LEU A 460 19.26 -9.40 -11.17
CA LEU A 460 20.44 -10.23 -11.47
C LEU A 460 21.24 -10.52 -10.18
N PRO A 461 21.78 -11.74 -10.03
CA PRO A 461 22.55 -12.07 -8.83
C PRO A 461 23.86 -11.25 -8.76
N HIS A 462 24.24 -10.84 -7.56
CA HIS A 462 25.46 -10.04 -7.29
C HIS A 462 25.64 -8.86 -8.23
N ILE A 463 24.53 -8.15 -8.54
CA ILE A 463 24.61 -6.94 -9.38
C ILE A 463 25.16 -5.75 -8.60
N PHE A 464 25.10 -5.79 -7.27
CA PHE A 464 25.70 -4.79 -6.37
C PHE A 464 26.63 -5.48 -5.37
N ASP A 465 27.70 -4.78 -4.97
CA ASP A 465 28.68 -5.29 -4.00
C ASP A 465 28.43 -4.77 -2.57
N SER A 466 27.76 -3.64 -2.42
CA SER A 466 27.48 -3.03 -1.11
C SER A 466 26.20 -2.18 -1.12
N TYR A 467 25.71 -1.81 0.08
CA TYR A 467 24.61 -0.86 0.22
C TYR A 467 24.97 0.51 -0.36
N GLU A 468 26.20 0.97 -0.13
CA GLU A 468 26.72 2.25 -0.59
C GLU A 468 26.77 2.30 -2.14
N GLU A 469 27.27 1.25 -2.75
CA GLU A 469 27.32 1.16 -4.21
C GLU A 469 25.90 1.12 -4.79
N ALA A 470 25.04 0.25 -4.28
CA ALA A 470 23.66 0.13 -4.74
C ALA A 470 22.90 1.46 -4.62
N TYR A 471 23.06 2.16 -3.49
CA TYR A 471 22.44 3.47 -3.28
C TYR A 471 22.91 4.50 -4.31
N ASP A 472 24.24 4.64 -4.48
CA ASP A 472 24.80 5.60 -5.41
C ASP A 472 24.41 5.32 -6.88
N LEU A 473 24.43 4.05 -7.28
CA LEU A 473 24.04 3.65 -8.63
C LEU A 473 22.55 3.86 -8.90
N LEU A 474 21.68 3.42 -7.97
CA LEU A 474 20.24 3.45 -8.16
C LEU A 474 19.62 4.85 -8.00
N ASN A 475 20.22 5.70 -7.17
CA ASN A 475 19.78 7.08 -6.96
C ASN A 475 20.73 8.10 -7.64
N GLY A 476 21.44 7.65 -8.66
CA GLY A 476 22.36 8.42 -9.49
C GLY A 476 22.16 8.14 -10.98
N PRO A 477 23.16 8.48 -11.84
CA PRO A 477 23.04 8.42 -13.31
C PRO A 477 22.66 7.05 -13.88
N VAL A 478 23.10 5.95 -13.26
CA VAL A 478 22.69 4.59 -13.68
C VAL A 478 21.17 4.40 -13.47
N GLY A 479 20.67 4.74 -12.27
CA GLY A 479 19.25 4.68 -11.97
C GLY A 479 18.44 5.56 -12.92
N GLU A 480 18.86 6.80 -13.16
CA GLU A 480 18.23 7.72 -14.12
C GLU A 480 18.12 7.11 -15.52
N THR A 481 19.17 6.42 -15.98
CA THR A 481 19.17 5.75 -17.29
C THR A 481 18.18 4.58 -17.32
N LEU A 482 18.13 3.77 -16.28
CA LEU A 482 17.22 2.62 -16.19
C LEU A 482 15.74 3.03 -16.16
N ILE A 483 15.45 4.16 -15.50
CA ILE A 483 14.08 4.66 -15.36
C ILE A 483 13.67 5.68 -16.41
N ALA A 484 14.57 6.08 -17.32
CA ALA A 484 14.25 7.06 -18.38
C ALA A 484 12.95 6.75 -19.14
N PRO A 485 12.60 5.47 -19.47
CA PRO A 485 11.34 5.14 -20.12
C PRO A 485 10.09 5.42 -19.30
N MET A 486 10.18 5.68 -17.97
CA MET A 486 9.04 6.09 -17.15
C MET A 486 8.36 7.35 -17.65
N LYS A 487 9.11 8.25 -18.29
CA LYS A 487 8.58 9.47 -18.88
C LYS A 487 7.55 9.18 -19.97
N ASP A 488 7.82 8.19 -20.82
CA ASP A 488 6.90 7.76 -21.88
C ASP A 488 5.69 7.01 -21.29
N ALA A 489 5.90 6.30 -20.19
CA ALA A 489 4.85 5.65 -19.41
C ALA A 489 4.05 6.63 -18.53
N ARG A 490 4.33 7.93 -18.58
CA ARG A 490 3.69 8.99 -17.77
C ARG A 490 3.82 8.77 -16.25
N LEU A 491 4.97 8.25 -15.84
CA LEU A 491 5.34 8.03 -14.45
C LEU A 491 6.52 8.92 -14.06
N VAL A 492 6.58 9.33 -12.81
CA VAL A 492 7.66 10.12 -12.23
C VAL A 492 8.24 9.35 -11.05
N ASN A 493 9.51 8.96 -11.15
CA ASN A 493 10.23 8.38 -10.02
C ASN A 493 10.75 9.49 -9.11
N LEU A 494 10.57 9.33 -7.81
CA LEU A 494 11.02 10.26 -6.77
C LEU A 494 12.20 9.73 -5.96
N GLY A 495 12.46 8.41 -6.02
CA GLY A 495 13.59 7.76 -5.35
C GLY A 495 13.43 6.25 -5.32
N VAL A 496 14.54 5.57 -5.06
CA VAL A 496 14.57 4.11 -4.92
C VAL A 496 14.87 3.75 -3.47
N PHE A 497 13.95 3.06 -2.82
CA PHE A 497 14.04 2.50 -1.47
C PHE A 497 14.61 1.09 -1.49
N THR A 498 14.95 0.55 -0.33
CA THR A 498 15.40 -0.84 -0.17
C THR A 498 14.72 -1.52 1.02
N MET A 499 14.59 -2.84 0.95
CA MET A 499 14.24 -3.70 2.09
C MET A 499 15.48 -4.44 2.64
N GLY A 500 16.62 -4.25 2.00
CA GLY A 500 17.87 -4.91 2.33
C GLY A 500 18.16 -6.14 1.46
N TRP A 501 19.27 -6.78 1.79
CA TRP A 501 19.69 -8.02 1.15
C TRP A 501 18.70 -9.15 1.44
N ARG A 502 18.45 -9.98 0.45
CA ARG A 502 17.65 -11.18 0.56
C ARG A 502 18.60 -12.36 0.71
N TYR A 503 18.41 -13.13 1.76
CA TYR A 503 19.25 -14.26 2.13
C TYR A 503 18.49 -15.56 1.95
N LEU A 504 19.19 -16.58 1.44
CA LEU A 504 18.68 -17.93 1.39
C LEU A 504 18.60 -18.52 2.79
N SER A 505 17.50 -19.16 3.13
CA SER A 505 17.35 -19.88 4.39
C SER A 505 16.94 -21.33 4.19
N PHE A 506 17.40 -22.18 5.09
CA PHE A 506 17.32 -23.63 4.97
C PHE A 506 17.05 -24.29 6.33
N ARG A 507 16.56 -25.53 6.30
CA ARG A 507 16.49 -26.39 7.50
C ARG A 507 17.86 -26.90 7.91
N GLU A 508 18.71 -27.25 6.93
CA GLU A 508 20.05 -27.77 7.11
C GLU A 508 21.08 -26.85 6.45
N PRO A 509 22.34 -26.85 6.93
CA PRO A 509 23.37 -25.99 6.37
C PRO A 509 23.62 -26.22 4.87
N VAL A 510 23.64 -25.12 4.12
CA VAL A 510 24.02 -25.04 2.71
C VAL A 510 25.00 -23.88 2.60
N THR A 511 26.23 -24.17 2.14
CA THR A 511 27.31 -23.18 2.06
C THR A 511 27.85 -22.99 0.63
N LYS A 512 27.61 -23.95 -0.27
CA LYS A 512 28.12 -23.96 -1.64
C LYS A 512 27.02 -24.09 -2.68
N PRO A 513 27.17 -23.49 -3.87
CA PRO A 513 26.15 -23.53 -4.93
C PRO A 513 25.79 -24.95 -5.39
N GLU A 514 26.72 -25.90 -5.37
CA GLU A 514 26.46 -27.30 -5.81
C GLU A 514 25.43 -28.00 -4.91
N GLN A 515 25.29 -27.58 -3.66
CA GLN A 515 24.32 -28.11 -2.71
C GLN A 515 22.88 -27.64 -2.98
N MET A 516 22.70 -26.70 -3.91
CA MET A 516 21.38 -26.23 -4.36
C MET A 516 20.68 -27.27 -5.25
N ARG A 517 21.43 -28.16 -5.86
CA ARG A 517 20.89 -29.13 -6.83
C ARG A 517 19.76 -29.97 -6.24
N GLY A 518 18.61 -29.93 -6.92
CA GLY A 518 17.40 -30.66 -6.56
C GLY A 518 16.61 -30.10 -5.37
N LYS A 519 17.05 -29.00 -4.73
CA LYS A 519 16.29 -28.36 -3.66
C LYS A 519 15.11 -27.58 -4.24
N ARG A 520 13.95 -27.73 -3.64
CA ARG A 520 12.76 -26.93 -3.93
C ARG A 520 12.89 -25.59 -3.20
N ILE A 521 12.93 -24.51 -3.96
CA ILE A 521 13.15 -23.16 -3.39
C ILE A 521 11.95 -22.28 -3.65
N ARG A 522 11.34 -21.81 -2.58
CA ARG A 522 10.36 -20.73 -2.72
C ARG A 522 11.05 -19.46 -3.25
N THR A 523 10.53 -18.93 -4.34
CA THR A 523 10.93 -17.64 -4.90
C THR A 523 9.73 -16.68 -4.98
N MET A 524 10.03 -15.39 -5.17
CA MET A 524 9.04 -14.43 -5.62
C MET A 524 8.69 -14.69 -7.10
N PHE A 525 7.63 -14.02 -7.59
CA PHE A 525 7.27 -14.00 -9.02
C PHE A 525 8.23 -13.08 -9.81
N LYS A 526 9.51 -13.41 -9.78
CA LYS A 526 10.61 -12.69 -10.45
C LYS A 526 11.34 -13.64 -11.39
N PRO A 527 11.10 -13.55 -12.70
CA PRO A 527 11.63 -14.51 -13.67
C PRO A 527 13.15 -14.68 -13.62
N LEU A 528 13.91 -13.61 -13.39
CA LEU A 528 15.38 -13.70 -13.29
C LEU A 528 15.85 -14.45 -12.06
N VAL A 529 15.21 -14.23 -10.91
CA VAL A 529 15.52 -14.98 -9.68
C VAL A 529 15.23 -16.47 -9.87
N GLN A 530 14.09 -16.79 -10.50
CA GLN A 530 13.70 -18.17 -10.80
C GLN A 530 14.72 -18.85 -11.75
N LYS A 531 15.07 -18.15 -12.84
CA LYS A 531 16.08 -18.65 -13.80
C LYS A 531 17.46 -18.86 -13.16
N TYR A 532 17.85 -17.99 -12.23
CA TYR A 532 19.12 -18.19 -11.51
C TYR A 532 19.06 -19.39 -10.56
N MET A 533 17.96 -19.60 -9.85
CA MET A 533 17.79 -20.80 -9.01
C MET A 533 17.79 -22.08 -9.85
N ASP A 534 17.13 -22.09 -10.99
CA ASP A 534 17.15 -23.20 -11.96
C ASP A 534 18.57 -23.43 -12.51
N PHE A 535 19.29 -22.38 -12.86
CA PHE A 535 20.69 -22.43 -13.30
C PHE A 535 21.61 -23.09 -12.25
N LEU A 536 21.36 -22.88 -10.95
CA LEU A 536 22.05 -23.54 -9.86
C LEU A 536 21.61 -25.01 -9.69
N GLY A 537 20.68 -25.50 -10.51
CA GLY A 537 20.13 -26.86 -10.44
C GLY A 537 19.07 -27.06 -9.35
N ALA A 538 18.57 -25.99 -8.78
CA ALA A 538 17.45 -26.03 -7.85
C ALA A 538 16.11 -26.06 -8.60
N GLN A 539 15.00 -26.26 -7.89
CA GLN A 539 13.64 -26.20 -8.40
C GLN A 539 12.94 -24.96 -7.83
N PRO A 540 12.89 -23.82 -8.56
CA PRO A 540 12.22 -22.62 -8.10
C PRO A 540 10.70 -22.83 -8.11
N ILE A 541 10.06 -22.55 -6.97
CA ILE A 541 8.61 -22.61 -6.80
C ILE A 541 8.13 -21.22 -6.41
N PRO A 542 7.50 -20.48 -7.35
CA PRO A 542 6.98 -19.14 -7.04
C PRO A 542 5.75 -19.25 -6.15
N ILE A 543 5.87 -18.72 -4.93
CA ILE A 543 4.81 -18.71 -3.92
C ILE A 543 4.64 -17.30 -3.41
N SER A 544 3.39 -16.81 -3.35
CA SER A 544 3.06 -15.51 -2.79
C SER A 544 3.49 -15.39 -1.33
N TYR A 545 3.73 -14.16 -0.86
CA TYR A 545 4.26 -13.90 0.48
C TYR A 545 3.40 -14.54 1.58
N ASP A 546 2.09 -14.44 1.48
CA ASP A 546 1.13 -14.95 2.49
C ASP A 546 1.10 -16.48 2.58
N ASN A 547 1.55 -17.16 1.53
CA ASN A 547 1.55 -18.62 1.43
C ASN A 547 2.91 -19.27 1.79
N ILE A 548 3.92 -18.47 2.18
CA ILE A 548 5.24 -19.01 2.52
C ILE A 548 5.17 -19.88 3.78
N MET A 549 4.52 -19.42 4.84
CA MET A 549 4.43 -20.18 6.10
C MET A 549 3.73 -21.52 5.93
N PRO A 550 2.55 -21.63 5.30
CA PRO A 550 1.96 -22.91 4.96
C PRO A 550 2.91 -23.81 4.16
N ALA A 551 3.58 -23.28 3.14
CA ALA A 551 4.50 -24.06 2.31
C ALA A 551 5.70 -24.61 3.11
N LEU A 552 6.22 -23.86 4.08
CA LEU A 552 7.28 -24.29 4.98
C LEU A 552 6.80 -25.36 5.97
N ALA A 553 5.61 -25.16 6.54
CA ALA A 553 5.00 -26.09 7.49
C ALA A 553 4.70 -27.45 6.85
N ASP A 554 4.19 -27.45 5.62
CA ASP A 554 3.84 -28.65 4.87
C ASP A 554 5.03 -29.29 4.12
N ASN A 555 6.24 -28.75 4.31
CA ASN A 555 7.45 -29.20 3.62
C ASN A 555 7.37 -29.18 2.08
N LEU A 556 6.60 -28.27 1.52
CA LEU A 556 6.48 -28.12 0.07
C LEU A 556 7.75 -27.53 -0.55
N VAL A 557 8.50 -26.76 0.25
CA VAL A 557 9.78 -26.16 -0.13
C VAL A 557 10.85 -26.46 0.92
N ASP A 558 12.10 -26.60 0.45
CA ASP A 558 13.27 -26.89 1.27
C ASP A 558 14.02 -25.61 1.67
N ALA A 559 13.80 -24.54 0.90
CA ALA A 559 14.45 -23.25 1.10
C ALA A 559 13.54 -22.09 0.66
N GLN A 560 13.88 -20.89 1.12
CA GLN A 560 13.26 -19.64 0.68
C GLN A 560 14.28 -18.49 0.76
N GLU A 561 14.01 -17.35 0.11
CA GLU A 561 14.84 -16.16 0.15
C GLU A 561 14.04 -14.94 0.63
N ASN A 562 14.54 -14.24 1.64
CA ASN A 562 13.93 -13.03 2.20
C ASN A 562 14.93 -12.18 2.97
N PRO A 563 14.65 -10.86 3.17
CA PRO A 563 15.37 -10.04 4.14
C PRO A 563 15.14 -10.53 5.58
N TYR A 564 16.06 -10.20 6.48
CA TYR A 564 15.98 -10.59 7.89
C TYR A 564 14.70 -10.13 8.58
N VAL A 565 14.21 -8.94 8.25
CA VAL A 565 12.96 -8.40 8.82
C VAL A 565 11.80 -9.32 8.50
N ASN A 566 11.64 -9.71 7.23
CA ASN A 566 10.59 -10.63 6.81
C ASN A 566 10.75 -12.01 7.45
N PHE A 567 11.99 -12.51 7.52
CA PHE A 567 12.29 -13.80 8.16
C PHE A 567 11.84 -13.83 9.63
N LYS A 568 12.07 -12.73 10.36
CA LYS A 568 11.65 -12.60 11.76
C LYS A 568 10.13 -12.42 11.88
N ASP A 569 9.55 -11.50 11.10
CA ASP A 569 8.14 -11.09 11.26
C ASP A 569 7.17 -12.19 10.86
N MET A 570 7.54 -13.02 9.87
CA MET A 570 6.78 -14.19 9.44
C MET A 570 7.15 -15.46 10.22
N HIS A 571 8.00 -15.38 11.25
CA HIS A 571 8.41 -16.52 12.08
C HIS A 571 9.04 -17.67 11.30
N PHE A 572 9.74 -17.40 10.18
CA PHE A 572 10.38 -18.47 9.38
C PHE A 572 11.40 -19.27 10.17
N TYR A 573 11.93 -18.70 11.27
CA TYR A 573 12.83 -19.38 12.20
C TYR A 573 12.20 -20.61 12.89
N ASP A 574 10.88 -20.77 12.89
CA ASP A 574 10.22 -21.97 13.41
C ASP A 574 10.44 -23.19 12.48
N HIS A 575 10.79 -22.93 11.21
CA HIS A 575 10.99 -23.97 10.19
C HIS A 575 12.41 -24.01 9.63
N HIS A 576 13.10 -22.86 9.53
CA HIS A 576 14.46 -22.76 9.02
C HIS A 576 15.40 -22.24 10.09
N SER A 577 16.38 -23.07 10.46
CA SER A 577 17.39 -22.76 11.47
C SER A 577 18.70 -22.20 10.92
N PHE A 578 18.87 -22.17 9.60
CA PHE A 578 20.09 -21.75 8.92
C PHE A 578 19.81 -20.67 7.88
N ILE A 579 20.60 -19.59 7.90
CA ILE A 579 20.57 -18.50 6.90
C ILE A 579 21.96 -18.36 6.31
N LEU A 580 22.04 -18.32 4.97
CA LEU A 580 23.26 -18.10 4.20
C LEU A 580 23.33 -16.63 3.75
N GLU A 581 24.37 -15.89 4.21
CA GLU A 581 24.63 -14.49 3.85
C GLU A 581 25.48 -14.38 2.57
N GLU A 582 24.96 -14.87 1.43
CA GLU A 582 25.70 -14.86 0.16
C GLU A 582 25.46 -13.56 -0.67
N ASN A 583 24.54 -12.67 -0.25
CA ASN A 583 24.28 -11.35 -0.84
C ASN A 583 23.96 -11.35 -2.35
N SER A 584 23.28 -12.37 -2.89
CA SER A 584 22.94 -12.41 -4.33
C SER A 584 21.96 -11.31 -4.73
N PHE A 585 20.94 -11.05 -3.92
CA PHE A 585 19.85 -10.16 -4.31
C PHE A 585 19.62 -9.05 -3.30
N LEU A 586 19.54 -7.83 -3.80
CA LEU A 586 19.09 -6.67 -3.02
C LEU A 586 17.62 -6.37 -3.35
N SER A 587 16.77 -6.31 -2.34
CA SER A 587 15.37 -5.96 -2.53
C SER A 587 15.21 -4.45 -2.65
N THR A 588 14.66 -3.99 -3.76
CA THR A 588 14.44 -2.56 -4.05
C THR A 588 12.95 -2.27 -4.25
N ALA A 589 12.55 -1.03 -3.98
CA ALA A 589 11.23 -0.52 -4.28
C ALA A 589 11.32 0.94 -4.72
N MET A 590 10.40 1.40 -5.55
CA MET A 590 10.43 2.74 -6.12
C MET A 590 9.28 3.57 -5.56
N LEU A 591 9.59 4.80 -5.12
CA LEU A 591 8.59 5.81 -4.79
C LEU A 591 8.22 6.54 -6.08
N ILE A 592 6.98 6.38 -6.52
CA ILE A 592 6.51 6.84 -7.82
C ILE A 592 5.24 7.67 -7.68
N THR A 593 5.09 8.67 -8.55
CA THR A 593 3.84 9.40 -8.78
C THR A 593 3.48 9.42 -10.26
N SER A 594 2.23 9.80 -10.60
CA SER A 594 1.81 9.95 -11.99
C SER A 594 2.24 11.30 -12.57
N GLN A 595 2.55 11.34 -13.88
CA GLN A 595 2.81 12.58 -14.60
C GLN A 595 1.59 13.51 -14.60
N SER A 596 0.40 12.93 -14.53
CA SER A 596 -0.85 13.70 -14.43
C SER A 596 -0.90 14.53 -13.16
N LEU A 597 -0.68 13.92 -11.99
CA LEU A 597 -0.59 14.65 -10.72
C LEU A 597 0.57 15.64 -10.75
N TRP A 598 1.76 15.21 -11.19
CA TRP A 598 2.96 16.05 -11.22
C TRP A 598 2.74 17.37 -11.97
N ASN A 599 2.02 17.33 -13.10
CA ASN A 599 1.71 18.51 -13.92
C ASN A 599 0.68 19.45 -13.25
N THR A 600 -0.05 19.00 -12.23
CA THR A 600 -0.99 19.87 -11.48
C THR A 600 -0.31 20.66 -10.38
N LEU A 601 0.90 20.26 -9.98
CA LEU A 601 1.67 20.87 -8.91
C LEU A 601 2.42 22.11 -9.42
N SER A 602 2.53 23.13 -8.57
CA SER A 602 3.39 24.29 -8.83
C SER A 602 4.87 23.89 -8.80
N ALA A 603 5.74 24.70 -9.40
CA ALA A 603 7.19 24.46 -9.38
C ALA A 603 7.73 24.35 -7.94
N ASP A 604 7.24 25.19 -7.02
CA ASP A 604 7.63 25.16 -5.61
C ASP A 604 7.18 23.85 -4.93
N GLN A 605 5.95 23.38 -5.21
CA GLN A 605 5.46 22.10 -4.69
C GLN A 605 6.27 20.92 -5.22
N GLN A 606 6.58 20.91 -6.52
CA GLN A 606 7.43 19.91 -7.15
C GLN A 606 8.82 19.89 -6.50
N GLN A 607 9.42 21.05 -6.25
CA GLN A 607 10.71 21.16 -5.58
C GLN A 607 10.65 20.61 -4.16
N ILE A 608 9.66 21.01 -3.36
CA ILE A 608 9.48 20.53 -1.97
C ILE A 608 9.32 19.01 -1.95
N ILE A 609 8.48 18.44 -2.84
CA ILE A 609 8.27 17.00 -2.95
C ILE A 609 9.58 16.28 -3.31
N THR A 610 10.33 16.80 -4.28
CA THR A 610 11.60 16.25 -4.71
C THR A 610 12.63 16.24 -3.58
N GLU A 611 12.75 17.34 -2.86
CA GLU A 611 13.67 17.45 -1.72
C GLU A 611 13.28 16.51 -0.57
N ALA A 612 11.99 16.45 -0.23
CA ALA A 612 11.47 15.54 0.78
C ALA A 612 11.72 14.08 0.40
N ALA A 613 11.48 13.71 -0.86
CA ALA A 613 11.71 12.36 -1.37
C ALA A 613 13.20 11.98 -1.35
N LYS A 614 14.10 12.87 -1.76
CA LYS A 614 15.56 12.67 -1.73
C LYS A 614 16.08 12.43 -0.31
N GLU A 615 15.67 13.27 0.64
CA GLU A 615 16.07 13.14 2.05
C GLU A 615 15.47 11.88 2.69
N THR A 616 14.22 11.56 2.33
CA THR A 616 13.57 10.31 2.76
C THR A 616 14.32 9.10 2.24
N THR A 617 14.69 9.07 0.96
CA THR A 617 15.41 7.96 0.35
C THR A 617 16.72 7.67 1.09
N GLN A 618 17.52 8.70 1.34
CA GLN A 618 18.77 8.57 2.08
C GLN A 618 18.55 8.05 3.51
N TRP A 619 17.58 8.60 4.21
CA TRP A 619 17.22 8.17 5.56
C TRP A 619 16.74 6.71 5.58
N GLN A 620 15.88 6.31 4.62
CA GLN A 620 15.29 4.99 4.53
C GLN A 620 16.35 3.89 4.33
N TRP A 621 17.33 4.10 3.46
CA TRP A 621 18.43 3.17 3.27
C TRP A 621 19.26 2.97 4.55
N ARG A 622 19.62 4.05 5.24
CA ARG A 622 20.33 3.98 6.53
C ARG A 622 19.54 3.22 7.59
N GLN A 623 18.24 3.53 7.72
CA GLN A 623 17.37 2.87 8.69
C GLN A 623 17.16 1.40 8.37
N THR A 624 16.96 1.05 7.12
CA THR A 624 16.78 -0.35 6.71
C THR A 624 18.04 -1.17 6.97
N ARG A 625 19.20 -0.63 6.65
CA ARG A 625 20.48 -1.29 6.96
C ARG A 625 20.63 -1.56 8.46
N GLN A 626 20.41 -0.55 9.29
CA GLN A 626 20.49 -0.70 10.74
C GLN A 626 19.47 -1.68 11.28
N HIS A 627 18.21 -1.59 10.82
CA HIS A 627 17.15 -2.48 11.25
C HIS A 627 17.42 -3.95 10.88
N ASN A 628 17.90 -4.23 9.68
CA ASN A 628 18.29 -5.58 9.29
C ASN A 628 19.46 -6.10 10.15
N ALA A 629 20.44 -5.26 10.50
CA ALA A 629 21.52 -5.63 11.41
C ALA A 629 21.00 -5.96 12.82
N ASP A 630 20.10 -5.14 13.37
CA ASP A 630 19.49 -5.37 14.70
C ASP A 630 18.64 -6.66 14.72
N VAL A 631 17.91 -6.91 13.64
CA VAL A 631 17.10 -8.15 13.51
C VAL A 631 17.99 -9.37 13.35
N ARG A 632 19.08 -9.29 12.58
CA ARG A 632 20.09 -10.35 12.47
C ARG A 632 20.63 -10.78 13.86
N GLU A 633 21.08 -9.81 14.66
CA GLU A 633 21.53 -10.06 16.03
C GLU A 633 20.46 -10.74 16.88
N ARG A 634 19.21 -10.30 16.74
CA ARG A 634 18.07 -10.86 17.48
C ARG A 634 17.74 -12.28 17.05
N LEU A 635 17.83 -12.60 15.75
CA LEU A 635 17.64 -13.96 15.22
C LEU A 635 18.69 -14.94 15.81
N ILE A 636 19.95 -14.50 15.88
CA ILE A 636 21.03 -15.29 16.46
C ILE A 636 20.81 -15.48 17.96
N ARG A 637 20.66 -14.38 18.71
CA ARG A 637 20.69 -14.43 20.20
C ARG A 637 19.43 -14.95 20.83
N LYS A 638 18.25 -14.60 20.26
CA LYS A 638 16.96 -14.92 20.87
C LYS A 638 16.32 -16.19 20.28
N TYR A 639 16.47 -16.39 18.97
CA TYR A 639 15.81 -17.47 18.28
C TYR A 639 16.75 -18.62 17.88
N GLY A 640 18.06 -18.49 18.15
CA GLY A 640 19.04 -19.56 17.93
C GLY A 640 19.31 -19.87 16.45
N VAL A 641 18.98 -18.95 15.55
CA VAL A 641 19.22 -19.12 14.11
C VAL A 641 20.71 -19.05 13.83
N GLN A 642 21.23 -20.03 13.11
CA GLN A 642 22.60 -20.00 12.62
C GLN A 642 22.69 -19.15 11.36
N VAL A 643 23.28 -17.98 11.49
CA VAL A 643 23.58 -17.10 10.36
C VAL A 643 25.01 -17.35 9.93
N TYR A 644 25.17 -17.83 8.70
CA TYR A 644 26.47 -18.22 8.15
C TYR A 644 26.92 -17.26 7.07
N GLN A 645 28.08 -16.69 7.26
CA GLN A 645 28.77 -15.88 6.29
C GLN A 645 29.75 -16.76 5.52
N PRO A 646 29.64 -16.89 4.18
CA PRO A 646 30.54 -17.70 3.38
C PRO A 646 32.01 -17.31 3.59
N THR A 647 32.89 -18.31 3.58
CA THR A 647 34.33 -18.02 3.49
C THR A 647 34.66 -17.36 2.17
N PRO A 648 35.82 -16.68 2.03
CA PRO A 648 36.21 -16.09 0.75
C PRO A 648 36.21 -17.08 -0.41
N GLU A 649 36.58 -18.34 -0.17
CA GLU A 649 36.57 -19.39 -1.17
C GLU A 649 35.15 -19.80 -1.56
N GLU A 650 34.25 -19.87 -0.58
CA GLU A 650 32.83 -20.20 -0.84
C GLU A 650 32.13 -19.02 -1.54
N ASP A 651 32.38 -17.77 -1.12
CA ASP A 651 31.84 -16.57 -1.77
C ASP A 651 32.30 -16.51 -3.24
N ALA A 652 33.58 -16.85 -3.51
CA ALA A 652 34.09 -16.91 -4.88
C ALA A 652 33.31 -17.91 -5.75
N LEU A 653 32.90 -19.06 -5.21
CA LEU A 653 32.09 -20.04 -5.94
C LEU A 653 30.70 -19.47 -6.29
N TRP A 654 30.04 -18.80 -5.35
CA TRP A 654 28.74 -18.15 -5.59
C TRP A 654 28.86 -17.05 -6.65
N ARG A 655 29.89 -16.22 -6.58
CA ARG A 655 30.16 -15.17 -7.57
C ARG A 655 30.49 -15.73 -8.93
N GLU A 656 31.24 -16.82 -9.03
CA GLU A 656 31.54 -17.51 -10.30
C GLU A 656 30.25 -17.97 -10.99
N GLN A 657 29.31 -18.58 -10.25
CA GLN A 657 28.02 -18.97 -10.80
C GLN A 657 27.19 -17.76 -11.23
N ALA A 658 27.20 -16.70 -10.45
CA ALA A 658 26.51 -15.47 -10.79
C ALA A 658 27.07 -14.81 -12.04
N GLU A 659 28.40 -14.75 -12.21
CA GLU A 659 29.04 -14.23 -13.41
C GLU A 659 28.73 -15.07 -14.65
N ALA A 660 28.77 -16.40 -14.54
CA ALA A 660 28.38 -17.27 -15.63
C ALA A 660 26.91 -17.03 -16.06
N PHE A 661 26.01 -16.87 -15.10
CA PHE A 661 24.61 -16.57 -15.35
C PHE A 661 24.44 -15.17 -15.99
N LYS A 662 25.09 -14.14 -15.46
CA LYS A 662 25.03 -12.76 -15.97
C LYS A 662 25.55 -12.68 -17.39
N THR A 663 26.68 -13.32 -17.70
CA THR A 663 27.29 -13.37 -19.05
C THR A 663 26.34 -13.96 -20.08
N ALA A 664 25.53 -14.94 -19.71
CA ALA A 664 24.52 -15.56 -20.58
C ALA A 664 23.21 -14.76 -20.66
N SER A 665 23.05 -13.69 -19.87
CA SER A 665 21.81 -12.92 -19.80
C SER A 665 21.64 -11.95 -20.95
N ALA A 666 20.39 -11.51 -21.20
CA ALA A 666 20.05 -10.49 -22.19
C ALA A 666 20.36 -9.04 -21.75
N TYR A 667 20.92 -8.84 -20.55
CA TYR A 667 21.09 -7.52 -19.92
C TYR A 667 22.52 -6.99 -19.99
N GLN A 668 23.26 -7.33 -21.05
CA GLN A 668 24.67 -6.93 -21.22
C GLN A 668 24.88 -5.43 -21.25
N ASP A 669 23.95 -4.69 -21.82
CA ASP A 669 23.98 -3.22 -21.85
C ASP A 669 23.83 -2.60 -20.45
N VAL A 670 23.01 -3.19 -19.59
CA VAL A 670 22.86 -2.73 -18.20
C VAL A 670 24.10 -3.08 -17.38
N LEU A 671 24.67 -4.26 -17.58
CA LEU A 671 25.93 -4.67 -16.92
C LEU A 671 27.09 -3.75 -17.32
N GLN A 672 27.24 -3.43 -18.61
CA GLN A 672 28.24 -2.48 -19.08
C GLN A 672 28.05 -1.07 -18.49
N LEU A 673 26.80 -0.62 -18.36
CA LEU A 673 26.47 0.67 -17.71
C LEU A 673 26.92 0.69 -16.25
N ILE A 674 26.67 -0.40 -15.50
CA ILE A 674 27.08 -0.53 -14.10
C ILE A 674 28.61 -0.61 -13.99
N ASP A 675 29.28 -1.37 -14.84
CA ASP A 675 30.74 -1.51 -14.81
C ASP A 675 31.44 -0.18 -15.14
N ALA A 676 30.94 0.58 -16.10
CA ALA A 676 31.44 1.92 -16.40
C ALA A 676 31.28 2.86 -15.18
N ALA A 677 30.12 2.82 -14.53
CA ALA A 677 29.88 3.59 -13.30
C ALA A 677 30.79 3.16 -12.13
N ARG A 678 31.12 1.87 -12.01
CA ARG A 678 32.09 1.34 -11.03
C ARG A 678 33.48 1.89 -11.27
N GLU A 679 33.91 1.99 -12.53
CA GLU A 679 35.20 2.59 -12.89
C GLU A 679 35.24 4.08 -12.55
N GLU A 680 34.17 4.81 -12.86
CA GLU A 680 34.05 6.23 -12.50
C GLU A 680 34.07 6.43 -10.98
N ARG A 681 33.42 5.54 -10.20
CA ARG A 681 33.47 5.58 -8.73
C ARG A 681 34.89 5.36 -8.20
N ARG A 682 35.67 4.44 -8.76
CA ARG A 682 37.07 4.19 -8.40
C ARG A 682 37.96 5.40 -8.66
N HIS A 683 37.67 6.16 -9.70
CA HIS A 683 38.37 7.38 -10.06
C HIS A 683 37.83 8.65 -9.37
N GLY A 684 36.79 8.54 -8.56
CA GLY A 684 36.18 9.65 -7.81
C GLY A 684 35.38 10.62 -8.69
N SER A 685 35.09 10.27 -9.96
CA SER A 685 34.29 11.08 -10.89
C SER A 685 32.78 10.79 -10.85
N TYR A 686 32.35 9.67 -10.24
CA TYR A 686 30.94 9.35 -10.04
C TYR A 686 30.36 10.08 -8.82
N PRO A 687 29.14 10.64 -8.91
CA PRO A 687 28.50 11.30 -7.77
C PRO A 687 28.34 10.35 -6.59
N GLN A 688 28.93 10.70 -5.45
CA GLN A 688 28.70 9.99 -4.19
C GLN A 688 27.56 10.71 -3.44
N ASN A 689 26.39 10.10 -3.40
CA ASN A 689 25.21 10.69 -2.78
C ASN A 689 25.16 10.46 -1.25
N GLY A 690 26.18 9.79 -0.70
CA GLY A 690 26.46 9.65 0.72
C GLY A 690 25.39 8.89 1.51
N LEU A 691 25.53 7.56 1.58
CA LEU A 691 24.71 6.76 2.49
C LEU A 691 25.11 6.98 3.96
#